data_2baf214b84abbce333ec4c59aaae3a88
#
_entry.id   2baf214b84abbce333ec4c59aaae3a88
#
_cell.length_a   1.000
_cell.length_b   1.000
_cell.length_c   1.000
_cell.angle_alpha   90.00
_cell.angle_beta   90.00
_cell.angle_gamma   90.00
#
_symmetry.space_group_name_H-M   'P 1'
#
loop_
_entity.id
_entity.type
_entity.pdbx_description
1 polymer ?
#
loop_
_entity_poly.entity_id
_entity_poly.type
_entity_poly.pdbx_seq_one_letter_code
_entity_poly.pdbx_strand_id
1 'polypeptide(L)'
;VTKLYNGAGHPLELGPALGRGGEGVVYEITGRPGFVAKVYHQPISANKALKLDNMARQAHPSLLEIATWPVDVLRPRPDARVQGFVMPRVNGYREIHSLYGPSHRKKAFPQADWSFLVHAARNLASAFEAIHARGHVIGDVNPGNVVVSPQALVKLIDCDSFQISAGGQLFLCDVGVPQFTAPELQGQSFHGLRRTPDHDAFGLALLCFHLLFMGRHPFAGRYRGKGDMPIERAIRECRFAFGRHAHTRQMEPPPHTLPFAVLPPPVTDLFERAFAPPKLAQGRPGAHDWLRALEQLSAELRACGRNSVHKYPRALPDCPWCALEQASGTAFFLLPERFALADLVGAGLPDFDLDQVWSRIQAIAPPGDEAMPAPTPRTPIVPTPLPDPLRQIQRHNAIKAAAIAGAALSAILVHWPLSWLWLPLAVAAWSLLRDGAVHREVQRRRLALFAARQELLELRAAWNQRATGQAFAARLQALNALRDRHRHLADELQRDVRQLETDQRRIQLQAFLESHFIDAVQIPGILTTDRMALESYGIETAADVTAEALKVVPGFGQRLGHQRVAALLAWRQALEQRFRYDPRQGVDPAAVARLRQQYAQERSRIERELLAGPDELAKIRTEVLKQRAQINVALIHQAMREAQAQADLRVFPPALDALWRRRRG
;
A
#
# COMPACT_ATOMS: atom_id res chain seq x y z
N VAL A 1 -45.18 -35.17 -7.84
CA VAL A 1 -44.15 -34.89 -8.88
C VAL A 1 -44.78 -33.93 -9.86
N THR A 2 -44.26 -32.70 -9.94
CA THR A 2 -44.79 -31.70 -10.88
C THR A 2 -44.21 -32.00 -12.27
N LYS A 3 -45.07 -32.32 -13.23
CA LYS A 3 -44.71 -32.61 -14.62
C LYS A 3 -44.85 -31.36 -15.46
N LEU A 4 -43.76 -30.93 -16.13
CA LEU A 4 -43.76 -29.85 -17.11
C LEU A 4 -43.33 -30.39 -18.46
N TYR A 5 -43.52 -29.61 -19.52
CA TYR A 5 -43.14 -29.96 -20.88
C TYR A 5 -42.09 -28.99 -21.40
N ASN A 6 -41.10 -29.49 -22.11
CA ASN A 6 -40.07 -28.67 -22.75
C ASN A 6 -40.61 -28.03 -24.04
N GLY A 7 -39.76 -27.21 -24.68
CA GLY A 7 -40.13 -26.50 -25.93
C GLY A 7 -40.55 -27.43 -27.07
N ALA A 8 -40.06 -28.66 -27.12
CA ALA A 8 -40.42 -29.70 -28.07
C ALA A 8 -41.68 -30.52 -27.67
N GLY A 9 -42.31 -30.20 -26.54
CA GLY A 9 -43.48 -30.94 -25.99
C GLY A 9 -43.17 -32.23 -25.28
N HIS A 10 -41.88 -32.53 -24.98
CA HIS A 10 -41.53 -33.72 -24.20
C HIS A 10 -41.69 -33.47 -22.70
N PRO A 11 -42.21 -34.43 -21.95
CA PRO A 11 -42.38 -34.27 -20.51
C PRO A 11 -41.06 -34.25 -19.75
N LEU A 12 -40.98 -33.38 -18.76
CA LEU A 12 -39.87 -33.27 -17.79
C LEU A 12 -40.46 -33.38 -16.38
N GLU A 13 -39.86 -34.25 -15.57
CA GLU A 13 -40.23 -34.41 -14.16
C GLU A 13 -39.31 -33.56 -13.28
N LEU A 14 -39.91 -32.73 -12.42
CA LEU A 14 -39.21 -31.93 -11.46
C LEU A 14 -38.93 -32.74 -10.18
N GLY A 15 -37.67 -32.72 -9.77
CA GLY A 15 -37.20 -33.24 -8.50
C GLY A 15 -37.34 -32.23 -7.35
N PRO A 16 -36.54 -32.37 -6.29
CA PRO A 16 -36.52 -31.45 -5.16
C PRO A 16 -36.19 -30.00 -5.57
N ALA A 17 -36.72 -29.05 -4.80
CA ALA A 17 -36.34 -27.64 -4.91
C ALA A 17 -34.93 -27.46 -4.38
N LEU A 18 -34.07 -26.82 -5.18
CA LEU A 18 -32.68 -26.48 -4.85
C LEU A 18 -32.55 -25.08 -4.23
N GLY A 19 -33.42 -24.16 -4.63
CA GLY A 19 -33.42 -22.78 -4.14
C GLY A 19 -34.70 -22.03 -4.51
N ARG A 20 -35.03 -21.01 -3.72
CA ARG A 20 -36.18 -20.14 -3.94
C ARG A 20 -35.72 -18.70 -3.98
N GLY A 21 -35.95 -18.02 -5.09
CA GLY A 21 -35.68 -16.59 -5.27
C GLY A 21 -36.97 -15.75 -5.33
N GLY A 22 -36.84 -14.45 -5.50
CA GLY A 22 -37.97 -13.52 -5.60
C GLY A 22 -38.92 -13.82 -6.78
N GLU A 23 -38.36 -14.20 -7.93
CA GLU A 23 -39.15 -14.44 -9.16
C GLU A 23 -39.62 -15.89 -9.33
N GLY A 24 -38.95 -16.88 -8.72
CA GLY A 24 -39.25 -18.30 -8.96
C GLY A 24 -38.47 -19.26 -8.08
N VAL A 25 -38.68 -20.55 -8.36
CA VAL A 25 -38.02 -21.67 -7.67
C VAL A 25 -37.18 -22.44 -8.68
N VAL A 26 -36.00 -22.84 -8.27
CA VAL A 26 -35.09 -23.70 -9.05
C VAL A 26 -35.25 -25.14 -8.54
N TYR A 27 -35.51 -26.04 -9.47
CA TYR A 27 -35.75 -27.48 -9.19
C TYR A 27 -34.68 -28.33 -9.90
N GLU A 28 -34.38 -29.47 -9.33
CA GLU A 28 -33.71 -30.56 -10.06
C GLU A 28 -34.61 -31.08 -11.20
N ILE A 29 -34.00 -31.63 -12.25
CA ILE A 29 -34.70 -32.34 -13.31
C ILE A 29 -34.34 -33.81 -13.22
N THR A 30 -35.34 -34.67 -13.00
CA THR A 30 -35.14 -36.10 -12.92
C THR A 30 -34.49 -36.64 -14.20
N GLY A 31 -33.39 -37.38 -14.05
CA GLY A 31 -32.64 -37.94 -15.19
C GLY A 31 -31.71 -36.95 -15.93
N ARG A 32 -31.61 -35.67 -15.48
CA ARG A 32 -30.76 -34.67 -16.10
C ARG A 32 -29.89 -33.92 -15.06
N PRO A 33 -28.90 -34.56 -14.43
CA PRO A 33 -28.13 -33.99 -13.30
C PRO A 33 -27.31 -32.73 -13.65
N GLY A 34 -27.02 -32.52 -14.93
CA GLY A 34 -26.29 -31.33 -15.41
C GLY A 34 -27.18 -30.10 -15.63
N PHE A 35 -28.48 -30.20 -15.47
CA PHE A 35 -29.43 -29.12 -15.72
C PHE A 35 -30.42 -28.96 -14.57
N VAL A 36 -31.01 -27.77 -14.48
CA VAL A 36 -32.03 -27.39 -13.49
C VAL A 36 -33.15 -26.62 -14.18
N ALA A 37 -34.32 -26.60 -13.55
CA ALA A 37 -35.51 -25.90 -14.02
C ALA A 37 -35.78 -24.67 -13.13
N LYS A 38 -35.77 -23.45 -13.65
CA LYS A 38 -36.29 -22.24 -12.98
C LYS A 38 -37.78 -22.12 -13.36
N VAL A 39 -38.66 -22.17 -12.40
CA VAL A 39 -40.11 -22.03 -12.57
C VAL A 39 -40.56 -20.75 -11.86
N TYR A 40 -41.21 -19.85 -12.58
CA TYR A 40 -41.66 -18.57 -12.03
C TYR A 40 -42.86 -18.73 -11.10
N HIS A 41 -42.92 -17.88 -10.05
CA HIS A 41 -44.03 -17.82 -9.12
C HIS A 41 -45.31 -17.30 -9.76
N GLN A 42 -45.17 -16.35 -10.70
CA GLN A 42 -46.25 -15.68 -11.40
C GLN A 42 -46.15 -15.92 -12.91
N PRO A 43 -47.28 -15.90 -13.64
CA PRO A 43 -47.25 -15.91 -15.10
C PRO A 43 -46.39 -14.80 -15.66
N ILE A 44 -45.48 -15.14 -16.57
CA ILE A 44 -44.61 -14.15 -17.23
C ILE A 44 -45.31 -13.50 -18.43
N SER A 45 -44.87 -12.31 -18.78
CA SER A 45 -45.37 -11.58 -19.97
C SER A 45 -45.03 -12.34 -21.25
N ALA A 46 -45.83 -12.11 -22.31
CA ALA A 46 -45.53 -12.65 -23.64
C ALA A 46 -44.17 -12.25 -24.16
N ASN A 47 -43.70 -11.02 -23.83
CA ASN A 47 -42.39 -10.53 -24.20
C ASN A 47 -41.26 -11.28 -23.48
N LYS A 48 -41.41 -11.56 -22.16
CA LYS A 48 -40.43 -12.38 -21.40
C LYS A 48 -40.42 -13.83 -21.89
N ALA A 49 -41.58 -14.40 -22.25
CA ALA A 49 -41.68 -15.72 -22.85
C ALA A 49 -40.93 -15.81 -24.20
N LEU A 50 -41.13 -14.82 -25.08
CA LEU A 50 -40.45 -14.73 -26.36
C LEU A 50 -38.94 -14.52 -26.19
N LYS A 51 -38.52 -13.73 -25.19
CA LYS A 51 -37.11 -13.56 -24.82
C LYS A 51 -36.47 -14.90 -24.48
N LEU A 52 -37.08 -15.69 -23.59
CA LEU A 52 -36.57 -16.99 -23.17
C LEU A 52 -36.48 -18.00 -24.32
N ASP A 53 -37.47 -18.02 -25.19
CA ASP A 53 -37.47 -18.86 -26.40
C ASP A 53 -36.34 -18.51 -27.35
N ASN A 54 -36.09 -17.21 -27.56
CA ASN A 54 -34.97 -16.72 -28.37
C ASN A 54 -33.60 -17.03 -27.70
N MET A 55 -33.49 -16.91 -26.36
CA MET A 55 -32.29 -17.26 -25.64
C MET A 55 -31.98 -18.76 -25.79
N ALA A 56 -33.00 -19.63 -25.66
CA ALA A 56 -32.82 -21.07 -25.82
C ALA A 56 -32.30 -21.44 -27.23
N ARG A 57 -32.79 -20.75 -28.28
CA ARG A 57 -32.31 -20.94 -29.66
C ARG A 57 -30.86 -20.47 -29.85
N GLN A 58 -30.40 -19.49 -29.07
CA GLN A 58 -29.05 -18.94 -29.13
C GLN A 58 -28.08 -19.66 -28.19
N ALA A 59 -28.53 -20.69 -27.48
CA ALA A 59 -27.68 -21.46 -26.60
C ALA A 59 -26.49 -22.07 -27.35
N HIS A 60 -25.29 -21.82 -26.85
CA HIS A 60 -24.04 -22.27 -27.43
C HIS A 60 -23.08 -22.79 -26.34
N PRO A 61 -22.29 -23.82 -26.55
CA PRO A 61 -21.40 -24.39 -25.54
C PRO A 61 -20.57 -23.34 -24.80
N SER A 62 -19.97 -22.37 -25.51
CA SER A 62 -19.16 -21.31 -24.90
C SER A 62 -19.94 -20.33 -24.00
N LEU A 63 -21.27 -20.17 -24.21
CA LEU A 63 -22.13 -19.44 -23.27
C LEU A 63 -22.42 -20.27 -22.02
N LEU A 64 -22.65 -21.59 -22.21
CA LEU A 64 -22.96 -22.49 -21.09
C LEU A 64 -21.78 -22.73 -20.14
N GLU A 65 -20.56 -22.51 -20.63
CA GLU A 65 -19.36 -22.53 -19.79
C GLU A 65 -19.31 -21.36 -18.81
N ILE A 66 -19.77 -20.18 -19.22
CA ILE A 66 -19.62 -18.92 -18.49
C ILE A 66 -20.93 -18.39 -17.88
N ALA A 67 -22.08 -18.98 -18.22
CA ALA A 67 -23.39 -18.46 -17.82
C ALA A 67 -24.41 -19.56 -17.63
N THR A 68 -25.39 -19.35 -16.74
CA THR A 68 -26.59 -20.21 -16.63
C THR A 68 -27.63 -19.84 -17.70
N TRP A 69 -27.16 -19.86 -18.95
CA TRP A 69 -27.97 -19.46 -20.09
C TRP A 69 -29.15 -20.41 -20.31
N PRO A 70 -30.38 -19.92 -20.57
CA PRO A 70 -31.53 -20.75 -20.94
C PRO A 70 -31.25 -21.64 -22.13
N VAL A 71 -31.48 -22.94 -22.00
CA VAL A 71 -31.28 -23.94 -23.08
C VAL A 71 -32.59 -24.51 -23.61
N ASP A 72 -33.68 -24.36 -22.88
CA ASP A 72 -35.01 -24.81 -23.26
C ASP A 72 -36.07 -24.07 -22.44
N VAL A 73 -37.28 -23.95 -22.95
CA VAL A 73 -38.40 -23.35 -22.24
C VAL A 73 -39.27 -24.43 -21.57
N LEU A 74 -39.98 -24.08 -20.50
CA LEU A 74 -40.87 -24.98 -19.76
C LEU A 74 -42.31 -24.49 -19.82
N ARG A 75 -43.24 -25.42 -20.04
CA ARG A 75 -44.65 -25.16 -20.16
C ARG A 75 -45.45 -26.16 -19.28
N PRO A 76 -46.59 -25.77 -18.69
CA PRO A 76 -47.42 -26.72 -17.94
C PRO A 76 -48.12 -27.76 -18.84
N ARG A 77 -48.35 -27.45 -20.13
CA ARG A 77 -48.81 -28.31 -21.21
C ARG A 77 -48.12 -27.86 -22.50
N PRO A 78 -48.02 -28.72 -23.53
CA PRO A 78 -47.29 -28.44 -24.76
C PRO A 78 -47.71 -27.12 -25.47
N ASP A 79 -48.96 -26.77 -25.45
CA ASP A 79 -49.60 -25.61 -26.05
C ASP A 79 -49.81 -24.43 -25.10
N ALA A 80 -49.43 -24.58 -23.83
CA ALA A 80 -49.58 -23.54 -22.83
C ALA A 80 -48.46 -22.48 -22.91
N ARG A 81 -48.68 -21.36 -22.22
CA ARG A 81 -47.66 -20.29 -22.09
C ARG A 81 -46.44 -20.81 -21.32
N VAL A 82 -45.29 -20.23 -21.67
CA VAL A 82 -44.02 -20.50 -20.94
C VAL A 82 -44.19 -20.10 -19.48
N GLN A 83 -43.81 -20.99 -18.58
CA GLN A 83 -43.84 -20.81 -17.13
C GLN A 83 -42.44 -20.87 -16.50
N GLY A 84 -41.42 -21.26 -17.26
CA GLY A 84 -40.07 -21.41 -16.79
C GLY A 84 -39.10 -21.77 -17.91
N PHE A 85 -37.89 -22.11 -17.54
CA PHE A 85 -36.85 -22.54 -18.46
C PHE A 85 -35.89 -23.52 -17.82
N VAL A 86 -35.14 -24.22 -18.68
CA VAL A 86 -34.06 -25.13 -18.31
C VAL A 86 -32.72 -24.37 -18.49
N MET A 87 -31.81 -24.55 -17.53
CA MET A 87 -30.47 -23.95 -17.57
C MET A 87 -29.42 -24.91 -16.99
N PRO A 88 -28.10 -24.70 -17.25
CA PRO A 88 -27.04 -25.48 -16.65
C PRO A 88 -27.08 -25.43 -15.12
N ARG A 89 -26.85 -26.56 -14.48
CA ARG A 89 -26.70 -26.65 -13.03
C ARG A 89 -25.34 -26.09 -12.62
N VAL A 90 -25.31 -25.27 -11.58
CA VAL A 90 -24.09 -24.74 -10.98
C VAL A 90 -23.85 -25.47 -9.65
N ASN A 91 -22.77 -26.27 -9.60
CA ASN A 91 -22.40 -27.02 -8.40
C ASN A 91 -21.02 -26.59 -7.92
N GLY A 92 -20.86 -26.44 -6.59
CA GLY A 92 -19.56 -26.13 -5.98
C GLY A 92 -19.10 -24.69 -6.17
N TYR A 93 -19.93 -23.82 -6.75
CA TYR A 93 -19.65 -22.39 -6.83
C TYR A 93 -20.20 -21.65 -5.61
N ARG A 94 -19.63 -20.49 -5.32
CA ARG A 94 -20.08 -19.54 -4.30
C ARG A 94 -20.25 -18.16 -4.92
N GLU A 95 -21.14 -17.36 -4.38
CA GLU A 95 -21.27 -15.96 -4.82
C GLU A 95 -19.95 -15.20 -4.65
N ILE A 96 -19.66 -14.29 -5.59
CA ILE A 96 -18.36 -13.61 -5.66
C ILE A 96 -18.07 -12.77 -4.42
N HIS A 97 -19.09 -12.30 -3.68
CA HIS A 97 -18.90 -11.58 -2.43
C HIS A 97 -18.17 -12.45 -1.38
N SER A 98 -18.45 -13.76 -1.38
CA SER A 98 -17.76 -14.71 -0.50
C SER A 98 -16.26 -14.86 -0.82
N LEU A 99 -15.80 -14.38 -1.98
CA LEU A 99 -14.39 -14.38 -2.36
C LEU A 99 -13.69 -13.06 -2.02
N TYR A 100 -14.30 -11.91 -2.30
CA TYR A 100 -13.63 -10.66 -2.09
C TYR A 100 -13.67 -10.18 -0.63
N GLY A 101 -14.70 -10.50 0.16
CA GLY A 101 -14.77 -10.20 1.60
C GLY A 101 -13.73 -11.02 2.38
N PRO A 102 -12.80 -10.40 3.14
CA PRO A 102 -11.76 -11.15 3.85
C PRO A 102 -12.28 -12.22 4.81
N SER A 103 -13.31 -11.92 5.59
CA SER A 103 -13.90 -12.88 6.56
C SER A 103 -14.66 -14.00 5.86
N HIS A 104 -15.45 -13.67 4.86
CA HIS A 104 -16.14 -14.65 4.00
C HIS A 104 -15.15 -15.54 3.26
N ARG A 105 -14.07 -14.98 2.67
CA ARG A 105 -13.06 -15.73 1.93
C ARG A 105 -12.35 -16.76 2.80
N LYS A 106 -11.94 -16.39 4.01
CA LYS A 106 -11.31 -17.33 4.95
C LYS A 106 -12.16 -18.58 5.19
N LYS A 107 -13.48 -18.43 5.17
CA LYS A 107 -14.44 -19.54 5.36
C LYS A 107 -14.73 -20.29 4.07
N ALA A 108 -14.99 -19.58 2.97
CA ALA A 108 -15.46 -20.16 1.71
C ALA A 108 -14.34 -20.60 0.77
N PHE A 109 -13.20 -19.90 0.79
CA PHE A 109 -12.03 -20.07 -0.08
C PHE A 109 -10.73 -19.98 0.74
N PRO A 110 -10.50 -20.85 1.74
CA PRO A 110 -9.38 -20.71 2.69
C PRO A 110 -7.99 -20.73 2.04
N GLN A 111 -7.87 -21.28 0.83
CA GLN A 111 -6.60 -21.35 0.08
C GLN A 111 -6.43 -20.21 -0.93
N ALA A 112 -7.42 -19.31 -1.07
CA ALA A 112 -7.35 -18.22 -2.03
C ALA A 112 -6.39 -17.12 -1.52
N ASP A 113 -5.28 -16.95 -2.22
CA ASP A 113 -4.37 -15.82 -2.09
C ASP A 113 -4.75 -14.67 -3.05
N TRP A 114 -3.97 -13.61 -3.09
CA TRP A 114 -4.29 -12.48 -3.98
C TRP A 114 -4.19 -12.84 -5.47
N SER A 115 -3.34 -13.79 -5.85
CA SER A 115 -3.28 -14.26 -7.23
C SER A 115 -4.57 -14.95 -7.67
N PHE A 116 -5.23 -15.66 -6.75
CA PHE A 116 -6.55 -16.25 -6.99
C PHE A 116 -7.60 -15.16 -7.28
N LEU A 117 -7.58 -14.04 -6.55
CA LEU A 117 -8.50 -12.93 -6.78
C LEU A 117 -8.24 -12.24 -8.13
N VAL A 118 -6.98 -12.09 -8.51
CA VAL A 118 -6.60 -11.58 -9.84
C VAL A 118 -7.10 -12.51 -10.94
N HIS A 119 -6.95 -13.84 -10.78
CA HIS A 119 -7.49 -14.81 -11.74
C HIS A 119 -9.02 -14.79 -11.82
N ALA A 120 -9.72 -14.65 -10.70
CA ALA A 120 -11.18 -14.52 -10.70
C ALA A 120 -11.62 -13.24 -11.44
N ALA A 121 -10.94 -12.10 -11.22
CA ALA A 121 -11.20 -10.85 -11.95
C ALA A 121 -10.97 -11.00 -13.46
N ARG A 122 -9.88 -11.68 -13.86
CA ARG A 122 -9.59 -11.99 -15.26
C ARG A 122 -10.69 -12.85 -15.89
N ASN A 123 -11.12 -13.91 -15.21
CA ASN A 123 -12.17 -14.79 -15.70
C ASN A 123 -13.54 -14.10 -15.74
N LEU A 124 -13.80 -13.18 -14.82
CA LEU A 124 -14.97 -12.30 -14.86
C LEU A 124 -14.95 -11.42 -16.12
N ALA A 125 -13.83 -10.76 -16.43
CA ALA A 125 -13.68 -9.96 -17.64
C ALA A 125 -13.88 -10.81 -18.90
N SER A 126 -13.35 -12.03 -18.95
CA SER A 126 -13.56 -12.97 -20.07
C SER A 126 -15.05 -13.34 -20.25
N ALA A 127 -15.79 -13.53 -19.16
CA ALA A 127 -17.22 -13.81 -19.23
C ALA A 127 -18.02 -12.63 -19.80
N PHE A 128 -17.69 -11.39 -19.39
CA PHE A 128 -18.30 -10.17 -19.94
C PHE A 128 -17.98 -10.00 -21.45
N GLU A 129 -16.72 -10.22 -21.82
CA GLU A 129 -16.31 -10.14 -23.23
C GLU A 129 -17.13 -11.11 -24.10
N ALA A 130 -17.30 -12.34 -23.64
CA ALA A 130 -18.06 -13.35 -24.39
C ALA A 130 -19.57 -13.03 -24.53
N ILE A 131 -20.17 -12.36 -23.55
CA ILE A 131 -21.57 -11.86 -23.62
C ILE A 131 -21.66 -10.67 -24.58
N HIS A 132 -20.76 -9.69 -24.44
CA HIS A 132 -20.76 -8.48 -25.28
C HIS A 132 -20.46 -8.79 -26.76
N ALA A 133 -19.52 -9.73 -27.03
CA ALA A 133 -19.21 -10.17 -28.39
C ALA A 133 -20.41 -10.76 -29.15
N ARG A 134 -21.47 -11.18 -28.42
CA ARG A 134 -22.73 -11.67 -29.01
C ARG A 134 -23.81 -10.60 -29.11
N GLY A 135 -23.49 -9.34 -28.79
CA GLY A 135 -24.42 -8.21 -28.85
C GLY A 135 -25.42 -8.19 -27.68
N HIS A 136 -25.15 -8.94 -26.62
CA HIS A 136 -25.96 -8.94 -25.40
C HIS A 136 -25.35 -8.01 -24.34
N VAL A 137 -26.16 -7.59 -23.37
CA VAL A 137 -25.74 -6.75 -22.25
C VAL A 137 -26.27 -7.39 -20.96
N ILE A 138 -25.44 -7.51 -19.94
CA ILE A 138 -25.81 -8.10 -18.65
C ILE A 138 -26.88 -7.23 -17.97
N GLY A 139 -26.64 -5.91 -17.91
CA GLY A 139 -27.57 -4.91 -17.39
C GLY A 139 -27.66 -4.89 -15.87
N ASP A 140 -27.92 -6.00 -15.21
CA ASP A 140 -27.94 -6.11 -13.74
C ASP A 140 -26.62 -6.71 -13.20
N VAL A 141 -25.56 -5.96 -13.37
CA VAL A 141 -24.23 -6.34 -12.84
C VAL A 141 -24.23 -6.10 -11.34
N ASN A 142 -24.16 -7.18 -10.56
CA ASN A 142 -24.03 -7.13 -9.10
C ASN A 142 -23.40 -8.43 -8.56
N PRO A 143 -22.90 -8.46 -7.30
CA PRO A 143 -22.22 -9.64 -6.76
C PRO A 143 -23.11 -10.89 -6.64
N GLY A 144 -24.42 -10.73 -6.46
CA GLY A 144 -25.37 -11.84 -6.36
C GLY A 144 -25.58 -12.58 -7.69
N ASN A 145 -25.24 -11.95 -8.81
CA ASN A 145 -25.38 -12.53 -10.16
C ASN A 145 -24.07 -13.12 -10.70
N VAL A 146 -23.02 -13.20 -9.87
CA VAL A 146 -21.71 -13.76 -10.24
C VAL A 146 -21.29 -14.81 -9.22
N VAL A 147 -20.96 -16.00 -9.70
CA VAL A 147 -20.49 -17.09 -8.84
C VAL A 147 -19.12 -17.58 -9.26
N VAL A 148 -18.31 -18.01 -8.27
CA VAL A 148 -16.92 -18.43 -8.46
C VAL A 148 -16.70 -19.83 -7.91
N SER A 149 -15.95 -20.66 -8.65
CA SER A 149 -15.53 -22.00 -8.24
C SER A 149 -14.26 -21.99 -7.38
N PRO A 150 -13.91 -23.12 -6.70
CA PRO A 150 -12.62 -23.27 -6.02
C PRO A 150 -11.39 -23.17 -6.94
N GLN A 151 -11.57 -23.18 -8.26
CA GLN A 151 -10.50 -23.00 -9.27
C GLN A 151 -10.52 -21.61 -9.91
N ALA A 152 -11.19 -20.63 -9.29
CA ALA A 152 -11.37 -19.26 -9.80
C ALA A 152 -12.16 -19.15 -11.11
N LEU A 153 -12.85 -20.23 -11.55
CA LEU A 153 -13.74 -20.13 -12.71
C LEU A 153 -14.98 -19.33 -12.33
N VAL A 154 -15.40 -18.44 -13.22
CA VAL A 154 -16.53 -17.54 -13.01
C VAL A 154 -17.72 -17.99 -13.85
N LYS A 155 -18.93 -17.92 -13.29
CA LYS A 155 -20.19 -18.05 -14.01
C LYS A 155 -21.13 -16.90 -13.69
N LEU A 156 -21.81 -16.42 -14.71
CA LEU A 156 -22.91 -15.47 -14.58
C LEU A 156 -24.21 -16.23 -14.37
N ILE A 157 -24.99 -15.82 -13.38
CA ILE A 157 -26.30 -16.41 -13.09
C ILE A 157 -27.41 -15.38 -13.33
N ASP A 158 -28.66 -15.81 -13.26
CA ASP A 158 -29.85 -14.99 -13.50
C ASP A 158 -29.89 -14.34 -14.90
N CYS A 159 -29.42 -15.09 -15.93
CA CYS A 159 -29.27 -14.60 -17.30
C CYS A 159 -30.60 -14.22 -17.97
N ASP A 160 -31.73 -14.70 -17.47
CA ASP A 160 -33.06 -14.30 -17.94
C ASP A 160 -33.39 -12.83 -17.67
N SER A 161 -32.63 -12.14 -16.82
CA SER A 161 -32.70 -10.69 -16.62
C SER A 161 -31.94 -9.90 -17.70
N PHE A 162 -30.93 -10.48 -18.37
CA PHE A 162 -30.04 -9.79 -19.32
C PHE A 162 -30.81 -9.04 -20.44
N GLN A 163 -30.23 -7.99 -20.95
CA GLN A 163 -30.71 -7.36 -22.20
C GLN A 163 -30.21 -8.17 -23.39
N ILE A 164 -31.15 -8.74 -24.16
CA ILE A 164 -30.85 -9.69 -25.22
C ILE A 164 -31.24 -9.10 -26.58
N SER A 165 -30.34 -9.21 -27.54
CA SER A 165 -30.59 -8.92 -28.94
C SER A 165 -30.85 -10.24 -29.68
N ALA A 166 -32.06 -10.42 -30.23
CA ALA A 166 -32.45 -11.64 -30.94
C ALA A 166 -33.56 -11.39 -31.96
N GLY A 167 -33.46 -11.98 -33.14
CA GLY A 167 -34.49 -11.89 -34.18
C GLY A 167 -34.83 -10.45 -34.62
N GLY A 168 -33.88 -9.52 -34.57
CA GLY A 168 -34.11 -8.10 -34.85
C GLY A 168 -34.80 -7.32 -33.72
N GLN A 169 -35.11 -7.98 -32.60
CA GLN A 169 -35.75 -7.39 -31.43
C GLN A 169 -34.75 -7.25 -30.28
N LEU A 170 -34.91 -6.17 -29.49
CA LEU A 170 -34.16 -5.94 -28.25
C LEU A 170 -35.07 -6.17 -27.04
N PHE A 171 -34.73 -7.14 -26.22
CA PHE A 171 -35.39 -7.43 -24.94
C PHE A 171 -34.62 -6.76 -23.82
N LEU A 172 -35.22 -5.79 -23.15
CA LEU A 172 -34.54 -4.95 -22.16
C LEU A 172 -34.31 -5.66 -20.84
N CYS A 173 -33.38 -5.10 -20.03
CA CYS A 173 -33.16 -5.45 -18.63
C CYS A 173 -33.78 -4.36 -17.75
N ASP A 174 -34.85 -4.70 -17.04
CA ASP A 174 -35.64 -3.75 -16.23
C ASP A 174 -35.21 -3.69 -14.76
N VAL A 175 -34.14 -4.38 -14.40
CA VAL A 175 -33.63 -4.50 -13.03
C VAL A 175 -32.20 -3.98 -12.91
N GLY A 176 -31.76 -3.69 -11.67
CA GLY A 176 -30.41 -3.26 -11.36
C GLY A 176 -30.25 -2.84 -9.91
N VAL A 177 -29.01 -2.85 -9.43
CA VAL A 177 -28.64 -2.45 -8.06
C VAL A 177 -27.96 -1.07 -8.10
N PRO A 178 -28.49 -0.06 -7.40
CA PRO A 178 -27.99 1.31 -7.49
C PRO A 178 -26.47 1.45 -7.24
N GLN A 179 -25.92 0.68 -6.29
CA GLN A 179 -24.49 0.71 -5.95
C GLN A 179 -23.58 0.17 -7.07
N PHE A 180 -24.14 -0.60 -8.02
CA PHE A 180 -23.42 -1.14 -9.19
C PHE A 180 -23.84 -0.47 -10.49
N THR A 181 -24.68 0.55 -10.40
CA THR A 181 -25.23 1.27 -11.57
C THR A 181 -24.35 2.48 -11.91
N ALA A 182 -24.09 2.66 -13.21
CA ALA A 182 -23.27 3.75 -13.72
C ALA A 182 -23.82 5.15 -13.34
N PRO A 183 -22.93 6.17 -13.17
CA PRO A 183 -23.31 7.52 -12.71
C PRO A 183 -24.47 8.14 -13.47
N GLU A 184 -24.48 7.99 -14.80
CA GLU A 184 -25.49 8.54 -15.70
C GLU A 184 -26.89 7.89 -15.54
N LEU A 185 -26.96 6.71 -14.92
CA LEU A 185 -28.21 5.99 -14.68
C LEU A 185 -28.71 6.11 -13.24
N GLN A 186 -27.97 6.79 -12.36
CA GLN A 186 -28.33 6.94 -10.96
C GLN A 186 -29.65 7.70 -10.78
N GLY A 187 -30.60 7.09 -10.05
CA GLY A 187 -31.91 7.66 -9.77
C GLY A 187 -32.92 7.53 -10.93
N GLN A 188 -32.56 6.85 -12.03
CA GLN A 188 -33.48 6.57 -13.13
C GLN A 188 -34.24 5.25 -12.91
N SER A 189 -35.45 5.16 -13.46
CA SER A 189 -36.16 3.88 -13.59
C SER A 189 -35.47 3.03 -14.65
N PHE A 190 -35.27 1.77 -14.39
CA PHE A 190 -34.71 0.82 -15.37
C PHE A 190 -35.74 0.32 -16.36
N HIS A 191 -37.02 0.48 -16.06
CA HIS A 191 -38.11 0.05 -16.95
C HIS A 191 -38.07 0.83 -18.27
N GLY A 192 -37.99 0.10 -19.37
CA GLY A 192 -37.90 0.70 -20.73
C GLY A 192 -36.52 1.31 -21.06
N LEU A 193 -35.54 1.20 -20.16
CA LEU A 193 -34.20 1.79 -20.36
C LEU A 193 -33.29 0.85 -21.15
N ARG A 194 -32.78 1.29 -22.29
CA ARG A 194 -31.78 0.56 -23.05
C ARG A 194 -30.41 0.66 -22.36
N ARG A 195 -29.83 -0.47 -22.03
CA ARG A 195 -28.44 -0.57 -21.51
C ARG A 195 -27.46 -0.73 -22.66
N THR A 196 -26.21 -0.41 -22.39
CA THR A 196 -25.08 -0.57 -23.31
C THR A 196 -23.95 -1.36 -22.66
N PRO A 197 -23.03 -1.95 -23.44
CA PRO A 197 -21.82 -2.56 -22.87
C PRO A 197 -21.00 -1.60 -22.01
N ASP A 198 -21.07 -0.29 -22.26
CA ASP A 198 -20.39 0.73 -21.44
C ASP A 198 -20.97 0.85 -20.02
N HIS A 199 -22.29 0.61 -19.85
CA HIS A 199 -22.90 0.52 -18.52
C HIS A 199 -22.43 -0.71 -17.76
N ASP A 200 -22.33 -1.87 -18.44
CA ASP A 200 -21.75 -3.09 -17.85
C ASP A 200 -20.27 -2.92 -17.49
N ALA A 201 -19.51 -2.17 -18.30
CA ALA A 201 -18.10 -1.89 -18.06
C ALA A 201 -17.88 -1.15 -16.73
N PHE A 202 -18.83 -0.29 -16.31
CA PHE A 202 -18.81 0.31 -14.98
C PHE A 202 -18.96 -0.75 -13.88
N GLY A 203 -19.94 -1.64 -14.00
CA GLY A 203 -20.17 -2.73 -13.07
C GLY A 203 -19.00 -3.74 -13.00
N LEU A 204 -18.43 -4.06 -14.17
CA LEU A 204 -17.20 -4.89 -14.24
C LEU A 204 -16.05 -4.26 -13.47
N ALA A 205 -15.81 -2.96 -13.68
CA ALA A 205 -14.76 -2.24 -12.96
C ALA A 205 -15.00 -2.25 -11.44
N LEU A 206 -16.26 -2.11 -10.99
CA LEU A 206 -16.61 -2.24 -9.57
C LEU A 206 -16.28 -3.60 -9.00
N LEU A 207 -16.68 -4.68 -9.67
CA LEU A 207 -16.42 -6.05 -9.23
C LEU A 207 -14.91 -6.39 -9.24
N CYS A 208 -14.16 -5.92 -10.26
CA CYS A 208 -12.71 -6.02 -10.28
C CYS A 208 -12.08 -5.26 -9.10
N PHE A 209 -12.60 -4.07 -8.78
CA PHE A 209 -12.11 -3.31 -7.64
C PHE A 209 -12.36 -4.04 -6.32
N HIS A 210 -13.56 -4.58 -6.10
CA HIS A 210 -13.86 -5.38 -4.92
C HIS A 210 -12.90 -6.56 -4.76
N LEU A 211 -12.62 -7.29 -5.83
CA LEU A 211 -11.68 -8.40 -5.82
C LEU A 211 -10.26 -7.95 -5.44
N LEU A 212 -9.73 -6.92 -6.10
CA LEU A 212 -8.35 -6.48 -5.91
C LEU A 212 -8.13 -5.72 -4.60
N PHE A 213 -9.17 -5.07 -4.05
CA PHE A 213 -9.13 -4.26 -2.83
C PHE A 213 -9.90 -4.86 -1.66
N MET A 214 -10.00 -6.19 -1.61
CA MET A 214 -10.55 -6.91 -0.44
C MET A 214 -11.94 -6.43 -0.02
N GLY A 215 -12.88 -6.36 -0.96
CA GLY A 215 -14.27 -5.98 -0.71
C GLY A 215 -14.51 -4.46 -0.57
N ARG A 216 -13.48 -3.64 -0.71
CA ARG A 216 -13.65 -2.18 -0.66
C ARG A 216 -14.44 -1.69 -1.87
N HIS A 217 -15.42 -0.82 -1.65
CA HIS A 217 -16.14 -0.17 -2.74
C HIS A 217 -15.39 1.10 -3.18
N PRO A 218 -15.14 1.32 -4.50
CA PRO A 218 -14.29 2.43 -4.95
C PRO A 218 -14.85 3.82 -4.62
N PHE A 219 -16.15 3.93 -4.41
CA PHE A 219 -16.83 5.17 -4.03
C PHE A 219 -17.16 5.26 -2.52
N ALA A 220 -16.79 4.27 -1.72
CA ALA A 220 -16.83 4.35 -0.27
C ALA A 220 -15.53 4.95 0.25
N GLY A 221 -15.64 5.99 1.09
CA GLY A 221 -14.51 6.67 1.67
C GLY A 221 -14.93 7.79 2.60
N ARG A 222 -13.94 8.37 3.29
CA ARG A 222 -14.17 9.52 4.16
C ARG A 222 -14.37 10.77 3.31
N TYR A 223 -15.57 11.35 3.39
CA TYR A 223 -15.88 12.62 2.74
C TYR A 223 -15.42 13.79 3.61
N ARG A 224 -14.64 14.71 3.05
CA ARG A 224 -14.10 15.90 3.72
C ARG A 224 -14.96 17.15 3.53
N GLY A 225 -16.04 17.06 2.77
CA GLY A 225 -16.99 18.13 2.55
C GLY A 225 -18.08 18.18 3.64
N LYS A 226 -19.14 18.94 3.37
CA LYS A 226 -20.28 19.08 4.28
C LYS A 226 -21.39 18.06 3.95
N GLY A 227 -21.95 17.45 4.99
CA GLY A 227 -23.06 16.49 4.88
C GLY A 227 -22.62 15.06 4.58
N ASP A 228 -23.61 14.16 4.44
CA ASP A 228 -23.38 12.74 4.19
C ASP A 228 -23.09 12.46 2.71
N MET A 229 -22.25 11.47 2.46
CA MET A 229 -21.86 11.01 1.14
C MET A 229 -22.15 9.49 1.02
N PRO A 230 -23.42 9.10 0.85
CA PRO A 230 -23.73 7.69 0.58
C PRO A 230 -23.15 7.27 -0.77
N ILE A 231 -22.92 5.97 -0.95
CA ILE A 231 -22.23 5.39 -2.12
C ILE A 231 -22.90 5.84 -3.44
N GLU A 232 -24.22 5.84 -3.52
CA GLU A 232 -24.97 6.23 -4.73
C GLU A 232 -24.75 7.70 -5.11
N ARG A 233 -24.65 8.57 -4.10
CA ARG A 233 -24.32 9.98 -4.32
C ARG A 233 -22.86 10.11 -4.77
N ALA A 234 -21.94 9.39 -4.16
CA ALA A 234 -20.53 9.40 -4.55
C ALA A 234 -20.34 8.87 -5.98
N ILE A 235 -21.08 7.83 -6.37
CA ILE A 235 -21.13 7.34 -7.78
C ILE A 235 -21.62 8.45 -8.70
N ARG A 236 -22.79 9.04 -8.42
CA ARG A 236 -23.41 10.09 -9.25
C ARG A 236 -22.48 11.29 -9.44
N GLU A 237 -21.74 11.66 -8.40
CA GLU A 237 -20.77 12.76 -8.41
C GLU A 237 -19.38 12.30 -8.88
N CYS A 238 -19.21 11.05 -9.30
CA CYS A 238 -17.93 10.44 -9.74
C CYS A 238 -16.80 10.66 -8.72
N ARG A 239 -17.07 10.51 -7.43
CA ARG A 239 -16.11 10.72 -6.34
C ARG A 239 -15.34 9.43 -6.04
N PHE A 240 -14.50 9.00 -6.98
CA PHE A 240 -13.63 7.84 -6.78
C PHE A 240 -12.65 8.12 -5.62
N ALA A 241 -12.80 7.35 -4.51
CA ALA A 241 -12.10 7.64 -3.25
C ALA A 241 -10.61 7.24 -3.25
N PHE A 242 -10.19 6.35 -4.16
CA PHE A 242 -8.82 5.83 -4.25
C PHE A 242 -8.01 6.46 -5.39
N GLY A 243 -8.68 7.18 -6.30
CA GLY A 243 -8.07 7.73 -7.50
C GLY A 243 -7.09 8.87 -7.24
N ARG A 244 -6.30 9.19 -8.26
CA ARG A 244 -5.32 10.30 -8.24
C ARG A 244 -5.95 11.65 -7.89
N HIS A 245 -7.24 11.82 -8.20
CA HIS A 245 -8.01 13.04 -7.95
C HIS A 245 -8.94 12.96 -6.72
N ALA A 246 -8.78 11.94 -5.87
CA ALA A 246 -9.62 11.75 -4.69
C ALA A 246 -9.64 12.99 -3.78
N HIS A 247 -8.47 13.56 -3.48
CA HIS A 247 -8.33 14.73 -2.62
C HIS A 247 -9.07 15.96 -3.20
N THR A 248 -8.95 16.24 -4.50
CA THR A 248 -9.66 17.38 -5.14
C THR A 248 -11.17 17.17 -5.13
N ARG A 249 -11.63 15.93 -5.05
CA ARG A 249 -13.04 15.55 -4.90
C ARG A 249 -13.45 15.38 -3.44
N GLN A 250 -12.58 15.80 -2.49
CA GLN A 250 -12.83 15.74 -1.05
C GLN A 250 -13.11 14.32 -0.53
N MET A 251 -12.46 13.30 -1.14
CA MET A 251 -12.58 11.91 -0.73
C MET A 251 -11.23 11.38 -0.26
N GLU A 252 -11.27 10.48 0.71
CA GLU A 252 -10.12 9.70 1.17
C GLU A 252 -10.55 8.24 1.29
N PRO A 253 -9.66 7.27 0.98
CA PRO A 253 -9.97 5.86 1.17
C PRO A 253 -10.31 5.54 2.64
N PRO A 254 -11.07 4.46 2.89
CA PRO A 254 -11.25 3.95 4.24
C PRO A 254 -9.91 3.60 4.89
N PRO A 255 -9.81 3.62 6.24
CA PRO A 255 -8.58 3.20 6.92
C PRO A 255 -8.26 1.73 6.63
N HIS A 256 -7.00 1.34 6.81
CA HIS A 256 -6.52 -0.04 6.61
C HIS A 256 -6.90 -0.60 5.24
N THR A 257 -6.70 0.18 4.19
CA THR A 257 -6.90 -0.25 2.80
C THR A 257 -5.58 -0.38 2.06
N LEU A 258 -5.58 -1.25 1.04
CA LEU A 258 -4.44 -1.37 0.13
C LEU A 258 -4.23 -0.04 -0.61
N PRO A 259 -3.02 0.52 -0.64
CA PRO A 259 -2.77 1.74 -1.43
C PRO A 259 -3.03 1.50 -2.93
N PHE A 260 -3.66 2.46 -3.59
CA PHE A 260 -3.97 2.34 -5.04
C PHE A 260 -2.72 2.13 -5.90
N ALA A 261 -1.59 2.73 -5.49
CA ALA A 261 -0.29 2.58 -6.14
C ALA A 261 0.34 1.17 -6.07
N VAL A 262 -0.28 0.23 -5.34
CA VAL A 262 0.13 -1.19 -5.37
C VAL A 262 -0.12 -1.81 -6.74
N LEU A 263 -1.14 -1.36 -7.45
CA LEU A 263 -1.44 -1.81 -8.80
C LEU A 263 -0.53 -1.13 -9.83
N PRO A 264 -0.09 -1.86 -10.87
CA PRO A 264 0.69 -1.28 -11.96
C PRO A 264 -0.13 -0.28 -12.79
N PRO A 265 0.53 0.69 -13.46
CA PRO A 265 -0.12 1.72 -14.25
C PRO A 265 -1.21 1.23 -15.22
N PRO A 266 -1.03 0.13 -15.98
CA PRO A 266 -2.10 -0.35 -16.87
C PRO A 266 -3.42 -0.62 -16.16
N VAL A 267 -3.39 -1.16 -14.94
CA VAL A 267 -4.60 -1.47 -14.16
C VAL A 267 -5.17 -0.22 -13.48
N THR A 268 -4.30 0.64 -12.91
CA THR A 268 -4.76 1.90 -12.30
C THR A 268 -5.42 2.83 -13.32
N ASP A 269 -4.88 2.90 -14.55
CA ASP A 269 -5.44 3.72 -15.61
C ASP A 269 -6.83 3.22 -16.10
N LEU A 270 -7.06 1.90 -16.08
CA LEU A 270 -8.40 1.35 -16.35
C LEU A 270 -9.40 1.79 -15.28
N PHE A 271 -9.05 1.74 -13.99
CA PHE A 271 -9.94 2.24 -12.94
C PHE A 271 -10.20 3.74 -13.05
N GLU A 272 -9.17 4.56 -13.31
CA GLU A 272 -9.32 6.00 -13.49
C GLU A 272 -10.29 6.32 -14.64
N ARG A 273 -10.16 5.61 -15.77
CA ARG A 273 -11.06 5.77 -16.95
C ARG A 273 -12.47 5.25 -16.66
N ALA A 274 -12.60 4.10 -15.98
CA ALA A 274 -13.91 3.52 -15.67
C ALA A 274 -14.74 4.39 -14.73
N PHE A 275 -14.09 5.08 -13.79
CA PHE A 275 -14.74 5.90 -12.76
C PHE A 275 -14.66 7.41 -13.03
N ALA A 276 -14.15 7.81 -14.21
CA ALA A 276 -14.15 9.20 -14.65
C ALA A 276 -15.58 9.70 -14.94
N PRO A 277 -15.82 11.03 -14.83
CA PRO A 277 -17.07 11.60 -15.29
C PRO A 277 -17.33 11.29 -16.78
N PRO A 278 -18.55 10.91 -17.17
CA PRO A 278 -18.88 10.53 -18.56
C PRO A 278 -18.50 11.57 -19.61
N LYS A 279 -18.54 12.85 -19.25
CA LYS A 279 -18.16 13.96 -20.15
C LYS A 279 -16.66 14.03 -20.47
N LEU A 280 -15.81 13.40 -19.65
CA LEU A 280 -14.35 13.37 -19.81
C LEU A 280 -13.86 12.04 -20.39
N ALA A 281 -14.70 11.01 -20.38
CA ALA A 281 -14.35 9.67 -20.83
C ALA A 281 -14.66 9.49 -22.33
N GLN A 282 -13.69 8.97 -23.09
CA GLN A 282 -13.89 8.46 -24.45
C GLN A 282 -14.49 7.02 -24.41
N GLY A 283 -15.47 6.78 -23.55
CA GLY A 283 -15.97 5.45 -23.19
C GLY A 283 -15.17 4.79 -22.05
N ARG A 284 -15.82 3.87 -21.34
CA ARG A 284 -15.17 3.06 -20.28
C ARG A 284 -14.32 1.95 -20.89
N PRO A 285 -13.26 1.48 -20.19
CA PRO A 285 -12.50 0.32 -20.64
C PRO A 285 -13.42 -0.88 -20.82
N GLY A 286 -13.36 -1.51 -22.00
CA GLY A 286 -14.12 -2.72 -22.30
C GLY A 286 -13.58 -3.94 -21.55
N ALA A 287 -14.33 -5.04 -21.58
CA ALA A 287 -13.92 -6.29 -20.92
C ALA A 287 -12.58 -6.83 -21.45
N HIS A 288 -12.28 -6.63 -22.73
CA HIS A 288 -11.00 -7.00 -23.35
C HIS A 288 -9.80 -6.24 -22.74
N ASP A 289 -9.95 -4.94 -22.45
CA ASP A 289 -8.90 -4.13 -21.84
C ASP A 289 -8.55 -4.67 -20.43
N TRP A 290 -9.59 -5.02 -19.65
CA TRP A 290 -9.44 -5.63 -18.33
C TRP A 290 -8.77 -6.99 -18.41
N LEU A 291 -9.19 -7.85 -19.34
CA LEU A 291 -8.61 -9.18 -19.55
C LEU A 291 -7.10 -9.08 -19.75
N ARG A 292 -6.65 -8.25 -20.68
CA ARG A 292 -5.22 -8.05 -20.98
C ARG A 292 -4.42 -7.50 -19.78
N ALA A 293 -4.95 -6.47 -19.12
CA ALA A 293 -4.25 -5.85 -18.00
C ALA A 293 -4.14 -6.79 -16.79
N LEU A 294 -5.17 -7.61 -16.53
CA LEU A 294 -5.16 -8.59 -15.45
C LEU A 294 -4.29 -9.82 -15.76
N GLU A 295 -4.18 -10.22 -17.04
CA GLU A 295 -3.19 -11.22 -17.47
C GLU A 295 -1.76 -10.75 -17.21
N GLN A 296 -1.45 -9.51 -17.59
CA GLN A 296 -0.15 -8.92 -17.32
C GLN A 296 0.12 -8.84 -15.82
N LEU A 297 -0.83 -8.33 -15.03
CA LEU A 297 -0.70 -8.29 -13.57
C LEU A 297 -0.42 -9.67 -12.99
N SER A 298 -1.16 -10.70 -13.43
CA SER A 298 -0.97 -12.09 -12.97
C SER A 298 0.44 -12.61 -13.24
N ALA A 299 1.02 -12.32 -14.42
CA ALA A 299 2.36 -12.72 -14.80
C ALA A 299 3.47 -11.99 -14.00
N GLU A 300 3.18 -10.79 -13.51
CA GLU A 300 4.11 -9.94 -12.76
C GLU A 300 4.11 -10.20 -11.25
N LEU A 301 3.27 -11.10 -10.74
CA LEU A 301 3.21 -11.40 -9.31
C LEU A 301 4.43 -12.19 -8.83
N ARG A 302 4.86 -11.90 -7.60
CA ARG A 302 5.86 -12.68 -6.85
C ARG A 302 5.36 -13.02 -5.46
N ALA A 303 5.90 -14.08 -4.88
CA ALA A 303 5.68 -14.43 -3.49
C ALA A 303 6.51 -13.53 -2.56
N CYS A 304 5.96 -13.25 -1.38
CA CYS A 304 6.67 -12.54 -0.32
C CYS A 304 7.68 -13.48 0.37
N GLY A 305 8.89 -12.98 0.61
CA GLY A 305 9.90 -13.73 1.34
C GLY A 305 9.60 -13.93 2.83
N ARG A 306 8.65 -13.15 3.40
CA ARG A 306 8.23 -13.28 4.81
C ARG A 306 7.01 -14.17 4.99
N ASN A 307 6.10 -14.16 4.03
CA ASN A 307 4.85 -14.94 4.06
C ASN A 307 4.51 -15.42 2.65
N SER A 308 4.61 -16.72 2.40
CA SER A 308 4.47 -17.32 1.07
C SER A 308 3.08 -17.16 0.43
N VAL A 309 2.03 -16.94 1.24
CA VAL A 309 0.66 -16.68 0.74
C VAL A 309 0.47 -15.24 0.26
N HIS A 310 1.38 -14.32 0.61
CA HIS A 310 1.34 -12.99 0.07
C HIS A 310 1.90 -12.97 -1.34
N LYS A 311 1.06 -12.60 -2.30
CA LYS A 311 1.44 -12.36 -3.69
C LYS A 311 1.32 -10.87 -3.97
N TYR A 312 2.28 -10.30 -4.67
CA TYR A 312 2.27 -8.87 -5.00
C TYR A 312 3.13 -8.57 -6.23
N PRO A 313 2.95 -7.43 -6.92
CA PRO A 313 3.71 -7.07 -8.12
C PRO A 313 5.22 -6.99 -7.86
N ARG A 314 6.02 -7.57 -8.76
CA ARG A 314 7.50 -7.60 -8.65
C ARG A 314 8.14 -6.22 -8.60
N ALA A 315 7.50 -5.23 -9.21
CA ALA A 315 7.97 -3.84 -9.25
C ALA A 315 8.00 -3.17 -7.86
N LEU A 316 7.24 -3.68 -6.89
CA LEU A 316 7.23 -3.13 -5.54
C LEU A 316 8.44 -3.63 -4.74
N PRO A 317 9.17 -2.75 -4.04
CA PRO A 317 10.31 -3.15 -3.22
C PRO A 317 9.88 -4.03 -2.03
N ASP A 318 8.78 -3.66 -1.37
CA ASP A 318 8.28 -4.30 -0.16
C ASP A 318 6.90 -4.92 -0.36
N CYS A 319 6.56 -5.90 0.50
CA CYS A 319 5.27 -6.57 0.49
C CYS A 319 4.19 -5.67 1.11
N PRO A 320 3.18 -5.22 0.34
CA PRO A 320 2.12 -4.36 0.85
C PRO A 320 1.20 -5.08 1.84
N TRP A 321 1.08 -6.41 1.72
CA TRP A 321 0.26 -7.23 2.63
C TRP A 321 0.86 -7.29 4.02
N CYS A 322 2.19 -7.46 4.15
CA CYS A 322 2.85 -7.42 5.45
C CYS A 322 2.64 -6.08 6.17
N ALA A 323 2.71 -4.96 5.45
CA ALA A 323 2.47 -3.64 6.00
C ALA A 323 1.00 -3.46 6.42
N LEU A 324 0.06 -3.91 5.57
CA LEU A 324 -1.37 -3.80 5.83
C LEU A 324 -1.80 -4.67 7.03
N GLU A 325 -1.33 -5.93 7.11
CA GLU A 325 -1.61 -6.83 8.23
C GLU A 325 -1.03 -6.32 9.55
N GLN A 326 0.16 -5.74 9.51
CA GLN A 326 0.76 -5.12 10.69
C GLN A 326 -0.05 -3.90 11.17
N ALA A 327 -0.55 -3.08 10.24
CA ALA A 327 -1.31 -1.88 10.58
C ALA A 327 -2.74 -2.18 11.05
N SER A 328 -3.38 -3.24 10.51
CA SER A 328 -4.77 -3.61 10.83
C SER A 328 -4.88 -4.65 11.95
N GLY A 329 -3.81 -5.39 12.25
CA GLY A 329 -3.84 -6.54 13.15
C GLY A 329 -4.61 -7.75 12.59
N THR A 330 -4.99 -7.73 11.30
CA THR A 330 -5.84 -8.75 10.67
C THR A 330 -5.08 -9.44 9.55
N ALA A 331 -4.97 -10.77 9.60
CA ALA A 331 -4.45 -11.57 8.49
C ALA A 331 -5.47 -11.60 7.34
N PHE A 332 -5.04 -11.22 6.13
CA PHE A 332 -5.92 -11.23 4.96
C PHE A 332 -5.98 -12.61 4.29
N PHE A 333 -4.91 -13.38 4.33
CA PHE A 333 -4.81 -14.69 3.69
C PHE A 333 -4.41 -15.75 4.71
N LEU A 334 -4.95 -16.97 4.56
CA LEU A 334 -4.62 -18.11 5.42
C LEU A 334 -3.52 -18.94 4.77
N LEU A 335 -2.59 -19.45 5.59
CA LEU A 335 -1.67 -20.47 5.10
C LEU A 335 -2.42 -21.78 4.86
N PRO A 336 -2.08 -22.51 3.77
CA PRO A 336 -2.59 -23.85 3.56
C PRO A 336 -2.26 -24.76 4.75
N GLU A 337 -3.25 -25.50 5.24
CA GLU A 337 -3.09 -26.45 6.37
C GLU A 337 -2.03 -27.54 6.13
N ARG A 338 -1.57 -27.72 4.90
CA ARG A 338 -0.50 -28.66 4.53
C ARG A 338 0.91 -28.28 5.03
N PHE A 339 1.13 -27.04 5.49
CA PHE A 339 2.26 -26.72 6.34
C PHE A 339 1.92 -27.17 7.78
N ALA A 340 1.65 -28.48 7.88
CA ALA A 340 1.22 -29.11 9.09
C ALA A 340 2.28 -28.95 10.18
N LEU A 341 1.79 -28.89 11.39
CA LEU A 341 2.42 -28.83 12.70
C LEU A 341 3.82 -29.45 12.85
N ALA A 342 4.24 -30.37 12.00
CA ALA A 342 5.54 -31.05 12.09
C ALA A 342 6.72 -30.19 11.55
N ASP A 343 6.46 -29.36 10.53
CA ASP A 343 7.53 -28.57 9.86
C ASP A 343 7.79 -27.22 10.50
N LEU A 344 6.91 -26.74 11.38
CA LEU A 344 6.97 -25.40 11.97
C LEU A 344 7.72 -25.37 13.32
N VAL A 345 7.95 -26.50 13.96
CA VAL A 345 8.65 -26.57 15.25
C VAL A 345 10.18 -26.56 15.06
N GLY A 346 10.67 -26.79 13.83
CA GLY A 346 12.09 -26.87 13.51
C GLY A 346 12.59 -25.98 12.37
N ALA A 347 11.71 -25.24 11.68
CA ALA A 347 12.07 -24.51 10.48
C ALA A 347 12.73 -23.14 10.77
N GLY A 348 13.94 -23.20 11.33
CA GLY A 348 14.99 -22.25 11.00
C GLY A 348 15.49 -22.49 9.56
N LEU A 349 16.35 -21.63 9.06
CA LEU A 349 17.02 -21.89 7.80
C LEU A 349 17.76 -23.24 7.88
N PRO A 350 17.66 -24.11 6.86
CA PRO A 350 18.44 -25.33 6.82
C PRO A 350 19.91 -24.98 7.09
N ASP A 351 20.55 -25.71 7.97
CA ASP A 351 21.97 -25.54 8.36
C ASP A 351 22.32 -24.25 9.13
N PHE A 352 21.35 -23.52 9.72
CA PHE A 352 21.66 -22.37 10.58
C PHE A 352 22.12 -22.82 11.97
N ASP A 353 23.37 -22.51 12.29
CA ASP A 353 23.97 -22.67 13.62
C ASP A 353 24.34 -21.28 14.17
N LEU A 354 23.64 -20.87 15.24
CA LEU A 354 23.81 -19.56 15.87
C LEU A 354 25.25 -19.36 16.38
N ASP A 355 25.83 -20.38 17.01
CA ASP A 355 27.17 -20.28 17.63
C ASP A 355 28.25 -20.24 16.55
N GLN A 356 28.08 -20.99 15.47
CA GLN A 356 28.97 -20.93 14.32
C GLN A 356 28.92 -19.57 13.62
N VAL A 357 27.71 -19.06 13.35
CA VAL A 357 27.53 -17.74 12.75
C VAL A 357 28.08 -16.65 13.65
N TRP A 358 27.82 -16.74 14.95
CA TRP A 358 28.31 -15.78 15.92
C TRP A 358 29.86 -15.79 16.02
N SER A 359 30.48 -16.95 16.00
CA SER A 359 31.94 -17.07 15.93
C SER A 359 32.52 -16.38 14.70
N ARG A 360 31.89 -16.50 13.56
CA ARG A 360 32.29 -15.79 12.33
C ARG A 360 32.14 -14.26 12.47
N ILE A 361 31.07 -13.79 13.11
CA ILE A 361 30.88 -12.36 13.41
C ILE A 361 31.99 -11.85 14.32
N GLN A 362 32.32 -12.59 15.39
CA GLN A 362 33.38 -12.23 16.35
C GLN A 362 34.79 -12.26 15.73
N ALA A 363 35.01 -13.10 14.73
CA ALA A 363 36.29 -13.16 14.02
C ALA A 363 36.59 -11.89 13.21
N ILE A 364 35.62 -11.04 12.94
CA ILE A 364 35.82 -9.77 12.25
C ILE A 364 36.34 -8.75 13.27
N ALA A 365 37.66 -8.52 13.24
CA ALA A 365 38.27 -7.55 14.13
C ALA A 365 37.73 -6.13 13.85
N PRO A 366 37.41 -5.34 14.88
CA PRO A 366 37.00 -3.94 14.71
C PRO A 366 38.11 -3.13 14.00
N PRO A 367 37.78 -2.01 13.35
CA PRO A 367 38.75 -1.20 12.64
C PRO A 367 39.80 -0.52 13.54
N GLY A 368 39.81 -0.82 14.85
CA GLY A 368 40.66 -0.20 15.85
C GLY A 368 40.27 1.26 16.16
N ASP A 369 40.69 1.75 17.32
CA ASP A 369 40.52 3.16 17.70
C ASP A 369 41.79 3.93 17.31
N GLU A 370 41.78 4.45 16.09
CA GLU A 370 42.86 5.33 15.62
C GLU A 370 42.48 6.77 15.92
N ALA A 371 43.27 7.43 16.75
CA ALA A 371 43.10 8.85 17.03
C ALA A 371 43.28 9.65 15.74
N MET A 372 42.50 10.71 15.60
CA MET A 372 42.63 11.60 14.46
C MET A 372 44.08 12.14 14.41
N PRO A 373 44.79 12.02 13.27
CA PRO A 373 46.14 12.50 13.16
C PRO A 373 46.22 13.99 13.51
N ALA A 374 47.18 14.35 14.34
CA ALA A 374 47.57 15.73 14.59
C ALA A 374 48.89 16.02 13.82
N PRO A 375 48.80 16.27 12.52
CA PRO A 375 50.01 16.44 11.72
C PRO A 375 50.73 17.74 12.14
N THR A 376 51.88 17.57 12.80
CA THR A 376 52.83 18.67 13.01
C THR A 376 53.86 18.66 11.88
N PRO A 377 54.17 19.83 11.29
CA PRO A 377 55.20 19.90 10.27
C PRO A 377 56.54 19.37 10.80
N ARG A 378 57.07 18.31 10.17
CA ARG A 378 58.36 17.70 10.55
C ARG A 378 59.58 18.58 10.16
N THR A 379 59.39 19.51 9.26
CA THR A 379 60.41 20.46 8.79
C THR A 379 59.98 21.89 9.11
N PRO A 380 60.91 22.75 9.48
CA PRO A 380 60.62 24.18 9.65
C PRO A 380 60.04 24.77 8.38
N ILE A 381 58.83 25.34 8.50
CA ILE A 381 58.17 25.96 7.36
C ILE A 381 58.83 27.31 7.07
N VAL A 382 59.43 27.43 5.90
CA VAL A 382 60.02 28.67 5.44
C VAL A 382 58.91 29.53 4.84
N PRO A 383 58.72 30.76 5.37
CA PRO A 383 57.73 31.66 4.82
C PRO A 383 58.06 32.02 3.36
N THR A 384 57.05 32.07 2.51
CA THR A 384 57.22 32.53 1.13
C THR A 384 57.64 34.03 1.13
N PRO A 385 58.85 34.37 0.62
CA PRO A 385 59.33 35.73 0.64
C PRO A 385 58.41 36.65 -0.19
N LEU A 386 58.35 37.94 0.23
CA LEU A 386 57.64 38.93 -0.58
C LEU A 386 58.40 39.16 -1.89
N PRO A 387 57.73 39.28 -3.03
CA PRO A 387 58.33 39.69 -4.28
C PRO A 387 59.06 40.99 -4.11
N ASP A 388 60.21 41.17 -4.80
CA ASP A 388 61.05 42.36 -4.66
C ASP A 388 60.33 43.70 -4.90
N PRO A 389 59.38 43.80 -5.86
CA PRO A 389 58.61 45.04 -6.00
C PRO A 389 57.76 45.35 -4.75
N LEU A 390 57.19 44.36 -4.12
CA LEU A 390 56.37 44.55 -2.89
C LEU A 390 57.25 44.88 -1.67
N ARG A 391 58.47 44.34 -1.60
CA ARG A 391 59.44 44.71 -0.56
C ARG A 391 59.86 46.17 -0.69
N GLN A 392 60.12 46.67 -1.94
CA GLN A 392 60.40 48.06 -2.19
C GLN A 392 59.22 48.96 -1.80
N ILE A 393 57.97 48.59 -2.17
CA ILE A 393 56.77 49.33 -1.79
C ILE A 393 56.61 49.35 -0.26
N GLN A 394 56.88 48.23 0.42
CA GLN A 394 56.81 48.15 1.88
C GLN A 394 57.84 49.09 2.54
N ARG A 395 59.11 49.17 2.02
CA ARG A 395 60.13 50.08 2.50
C ARG A 395 59.73 51.54 2.25
N HIS A 396 59.27 51.89 1.04
CA HIS A 396 58.79 53.23 0.73
C HIS A 396 57.59 53.63 1.61
N ASN A 397 56.66 52.74 1.87
CA ASN A 397 55.53 52.99 2.78
C ASN A 397 56.03 53.22 4.22
N ALA A 398 57.02 52.48 4.70
CA ALA A 398 57.66 52.72 6.01
C ALA A 398 58.33 54.07 6.12
N ILE A 399 59.07 54.49 5.08
CA ILE A 399 59.71 55.84 5.01
C ILE A 399 58.61 56.91 5.02
N LYS A 400 57.56 56.78 4.21
CA LYS A 400 56.42 57.70 4.21
C LYS A 400 55.74 57.77 5.58
N ALA A 401 55.55 56.68 6.25
CA ALA A 401 54.97 56.62 7.59
C ALA A 401 55.85 57.37 8.61
N ALA A 402 57.14 57.11 8.59
CA ALA A 402 58.09 57.82 9.47
C ALA A 402 58.11 59.33 9.24
N ALA A 403 58.09 59.74 7.96
CA ALA A 403 58.04 61.17 7.58
C ALA A 403 56.73 61.83 8.04
N ILE A 404 55.56 61.16 7.84
CA ILE A 404 54.29 61.71 8.27
C ILE A 404 54.19 61.75 9.82
N ALA A 405 54.66 60.71 10.51
CA ALA A 405 54.72 60.69 11.96
C ALA A 405 55.64 61.80 12.54
N GLY A 406 56.81 61.97 11.92
CA GLY A 406 57.73 63.04 12.29
C GLY A 406 57.13 64.44 12.07
N ALA A 407 56.52 64.68 10.91
CA ALA A 407 55.80 65.93 10.63
C ALA A 407 54.64 66.19 11.59
N ALA A 408 53.85 65.18 11.90
CA ALA A 408 52.71 65.27 12.87
C ALA A 408 53.23 65.56 14.28
N LEU A 409 54.31 64.91 14.71
CA LEU A 409 54.93 65.15 16.01
C LEU A 409 55.47 66.55 16.11
N SER A 410 56.20 67.08 15.08
CA SER A 410 56.67 68.42 15.02
C SER A 410 55.53 69.44 15.06
N ALA A 411 54.44 69.20 14.31
CA ALA A 411 53.26 70.06 14.32
C ALA A 411 52.58 70.14 15.68
N ILE A 412 52.51 69.01 16.38
CA ILE A 412 51.93 68.90 17.75
C ILE A 412 52.82 69.71 18.74
N LEU A 413 54.12 69.59 18.63
CA LEU A 413 55.05 70.33 19.51
C LEU A 413 55.04 71.85 19.30
N VAL A 414 54.88 72.32 18.04
CA VAL A 414 54.85 73.74 17.70
C VAL A 414 53.46 74.35 17.92
N HIS A 415 52.40 73.64 17.66
CA HIS A 415 51.01 74.12 17.76
C HIS A 415 50.15 73.26 18.72
N TRP A 416 50.58 73.24 19.99
CA TRP A 416 49.93 72.45 21.05
C TRP A 416 48.41 72.61 21.15
N PRO A 417 47.78 73.78 21.03
CA PRO A 417 46.33 73.96 21.10
C PRO A 417 45.57 73.26 19.99
N LEU A 418 46.15 72.89 18.88
CA LEU A 418 45.55 72.20 17.75
C LEU A 418 46.04 70.74 17.64
N SER A 419 46.57 70.20 18.74
CA SER A 419 47.10 68.83 18.79
C SER A 419 46.08 67.75 18.37
N TRP A 420 44.83 67.95 18.69
CA TRP A 420 43.70 67.01 18.35
C TRP A 420 43.48 66.93 16.82
N LEU A 421 43.86 67.88 16.01
CA LEU A 421 43.69 67.95 14.57
C LEU A 421 44.82 67.20 13.81
N TRP A 422 46.06 67.24 14.34
CA TRP A 422 47.20 66.66 13.64
C TRP A 422 47.22 65.15 13.56
N LEU A 423 46.65 64.45 14.57
CA LEU A 423 46.55 62.97 14.55
C LEU A 423 45.61 62.47 13.46
N PRO A 424 44.38 62.99 13.33
CA PRO A 424 43.48 62.62 12.22
C PRO A 424 44.08 63.00 10.83
N LEU A 425 44.71 64.15 10.70
CA LEU A 425 45.35 64.53 9.46
C LEU A 425 46.54 63.63 9.06
N ALA A 426 47.36 63.21 10.01
CA ALA A 426 48.41 62.21 9.78
C ALA A 426 47.83 60.85 9.33
N VAL A 427 46.76 60.40 9.94
CA VAL A 427 46.06 59.17 9.54
C VAL A 427 45.48 59.31 8.12
N ALA A 428 44.90 60.49 7.79
CA ALA A 428 44.33 60.73 6.47
C ALA A 428 45.48 60.79 5.40
N ALA A 429 46.58 61.56 5.69
CA ALA A 429 47.72 61.59 4.81
C ALA A 429 48.36 60.22 4.58
N TRP A 430 48.51 59.41 5.64
CA TRP A 430 48.99 58.05 5.50
C TRP A 430 48.05 57.22 4.62
N SER A 431 46.71 57.30 4.83
CA SER A 431 45.71 56.57 4.06
C SER A 431 45.78 56.94 2.55
N LEU A 432 46.02 58.15 2.22
CA LEU A 432 46.14 58.68 0.83
C LEU A 432 47.47 58.38 0.16
N LEU A 433 48.58 58.51 0.90
CA LEU A 433 49.93 58.42 0.33
C LEU A 433 50.50 56.98 0.32
N ARG A 434 49.92 56.04 1.08
CA ARG A 434 50.43 54.67 1.08
C ARG A 434 50.07 53.96 -0.22
N ASP A 435 50.96 53.15 -0.76
CA ASP A 435 50.62 52.21 -1.81
C ASP A 435 49.83 50.98 -1.21
N GLY A 436 48.63 50.72 -1.73
CA GLY A 436 47.75 49.66 -1.27
C GLY A 436 48.16 48.25 -1.73
N ALA A 437 49.18 48.07 -2.54
CA ALA A 437 49.59 46.76 -3.06
C ALA A 437 50.01 45.78 -1.95
N VAL A 438 50.72 46.22 -0.95
CA VAL A 438 51.08 45.42 0.23
C VAL A 438 49.83 45.01 1.00
N HIS A 439 48.86 45.90 1.11
CA HIS A 439 47.60 45.59 1.77
C HIS A 439 46.81 44.51 1.01
N ARG A 440 46.73 44.60 -0.31
CA ARG A 440 46.07 43.56 -1.13
C ARG A 440 46.74 42.19 -0.96
N GLU A 441 48.10 42.18 -0.89
CA GLU A 441 48.82 40.92 -0.65
C GLU A 441 48.55 40.34 0.76
N VAL A 442 48.48 41.15 1.80
CA VAL A 442 48.09 40.74 3.15
C VAL A 442 46.69 40.14 3.12
N GLN A 443 45.74 40.80 2.44
CA GLN A 443 44.37 40.28 2.32
C GLN A 443 44.35 38.94 1.55
N ARG A 444 45.10 38.82 0.46
CA ARG A 444 45.21 37.57 -0.30
C ARG A 444 45.70 36.40 0.57
N ARG A 445 46.78 36.64 1.34
CA ARG A 445 47.34 35.61 2.26
C ARG A 445 46.40 35.29 3.44
N ARG A 446 45.64 36.28 3.93
CA ARG A 446 44.59 36.04 4.94
C ARG A 446 43.45 35.16 4.41
N LEU A 447 42.99 35.46 3.21
CA LEU A 447 41.96 34.62 2.56
C LEU A 447 42.46 33.19 2.34
N ALA A 448 43.73 33.03 1.92
CA ALA A 448 44.33 31.71 1.77
C ALA A 448 44.42 30.95 3.10
N LEU A 449 44.78 31.62 4.21
CA LEU A 449 44.78 31.01 5.54
C LEU A 449 43.36 30.64 5.98
N PHE A 450 42.40 31.54 5.75
CA PHE A 450 41.00 31.27 6.09
C PHE A 450 40.47 30.05 5.32
N ALA A 451 40.67 29.98 4.01
CA ALA A 451 40.30 28.86 3.18
C ALA A 451 40.96 27.55 3.66
N ALA A 452 42.27 27.57 3.93
CA ALA A 452 43.01 26.43 4.42
C ALA A 452 42.44 25.92 5.77
N ARG A 453 42.03 26.82 6.66
CA ARG A 453 41.39 26.45 7.94
C ARG A 453 40.00 25.83 7.76
N GLN A 454 39.21 26.38 6.87
CA GLN A 454 37.88 25.82 6.60
C GLN A 454 37.98 24.41 6.04
N GLU A 455 38.81 24.18 5.03
CA GLU A 455 39.06 22.85 4.48
C GLU A 455 39.58 21.85 5.54
N LEU A 456 40.43 22.30 6.45
CA LEU A 456 40.93 21.46 7.55
C LEU A 456 39.80 21.08 8.53
N LEU A 457 38.90 22.02 8.84
CA LEU A 457 37.75 21.76 9.68
C LEU A 457 36.78 20.75 9.02
N GLU A 458 36.54 20.88 7.73
CA GLU A 458 35.71 19.94 6.96
C GLU A 458 36.34 18.53 6.96
N LEU A 459 37.64 18.40 6.77
CA LEU A 459 38.32 17.11 6.83
C LEU A 459 38.26 16.48 8.23
N ARG A 460 38.34 17.28 9.29
CA ARG A 460 38.18 16.82 10.68
C ARG A 460 36.74 16.32 10.93
N ALA A 461 35.75 17.04 10.43
CA ALA A 461 34.35 16.60 10.50
C ALA A 461 34.15 15.31 9.73
N ALA A 462 34.71 15.18 8.52
CA ALA A 462 34.68 13.97 7.72
C ALA A 462 35.34 12.77 8.42
N TRP A 463 36.48 13.01 9.10
CA TRP A 463 37.11 11.96 9.94
C TRP A 463 36.18 11.46 11.01
N ASN A 464 35.60 12.35 11.82
CA ASN A 464 34.69 11.99 12.90
C ASN A 464 33.44 11.24 12.40
N GLN A 465 32.97 11.55 11.20
CA GLN A 465 31.78 10.92 10.63
C GLN A 465 32.08 9.58 9.94
N ARG A 466 33.20 9.44 9.22
CA ARG A 466 33.43 8.32 8.28
C ARG A 466 34.62 7.42 8.65
N ALA A 467 35.58 7.94 9.43
CA ALA A 467 36.82 7.25 9.77
C ALA A 467 36.82 6.65 11.18
N THR A 468 35.78 6.92 11.99
CA THR A 468 35.63 6.33 13.33
C THR A 468 35.04 4.94 13.24
N GLY A 469 35.27 4.12 14.29
CA GLY A 469 34.68 2.79 14.40
C GLY A 469 33.16 2.77 14.73
N GLN A 470 32.48 3.92 14.80
CA GLN A 470 31.09 4.01 15.25
C GLN A 470 30.12 3.19 14.39
N ALA A 471 30.25 3.24 13.05
CA ALA A 471 29.39 2.47 12.15
C ALA A 471 29.54 0.96 12.36
N PHE A 472 30.77 0.48 12.58
CA PHE A 472 31.06 -0.90 12.90
C PHE A 472 30.46 -1.29 14.26
N ALA A 473 30.68 -0.48 15.29
CA ALA A 473 30.15 -0.72 16.64
C ALA A 473 28.61 -0.75 16.67
N ALA A 474 27.96 0.19 15.97
CA ALA A 474 26.50 0.24 15.85
C ALA A 474 25.95 -1.02 15.17
N ARG A 475 26.58 -1.50 14.07
CA ARG A 475 26.12 -2.72 13.39
C ARG A 475 26.37 -3.96 14.27
N LEU A 476 27.50 -4.04 14.94
CA LEU A 476 27.79 -5.14 15.88
C LEU A 476 26.79 -5.16 17.04
N GLN A 477 26.41 -4.00 17.57
CA GLN A 477 25.39 -3.88 18.60
C GLN A 477 24.02 -4.35 18.10
N ALA A 478 23.63 -3.99 16.86
CA ALA A 478 22.40 -4.47 16.24
C ALA A 478 22.41 -6.00 16.07
N LEU A 479 23.54 -6.59 15.64
CA LEU A 479 23.68 -8.05 15.53
C LEU A 479 23.63 -8.74 16.90
N ASN A 480 24.19 -8.15 17.96
CA ASN A 480 24.05 -8.64 19.34
C ASN A 480 22.57 -8.68 19.76
N ALA A 481 21.84 -7.61 19.52
CA ALA A 481 20.42 -7.55 19.85
C ALA A 481 19.61 -8.64 19.08
N LEU A 482 19.95 -8.90 17.83
CA LEU A 482 19.34 -9.98 17.04
C LEU A 482 19.67 -11.37 17.61
N ARG A 483 20.94 -11.62 18.00
CA ARG A 483 21.34 -12.86 18.66
C ARG A 483 20.55 -13.10 19.94
N ASP A 484 20.46 -12.08 20.79
CA ASP A 484 19.76 -12.17 22.07
C ASP A 484 18.26 -12.37 21.83
N ARG A 485 17.69 -11.68 20.85
CA ARG A 485 16.30 -11.90 20.42
C ARG A 485 16.07 -13.33 19.92
N HIS A 486 16.98 -13.87 19.10
CA HIS A 486 16.90 -15.26 18.62
C HIS A 486 16.85 -16.27 19.77
N ARG A 487 17.69 -16.09 20.79
CA ARG A 487 17.74 -16.99 21.97
C ARG A 487 16.45 -16.99 22.78
N HIS A 488 15.75 -15.85 22.84
CA HIS A 488 14.52 -15.71 23.65
C HIS A 488 13.23 -16.07 22.88
N LEU A 489 13.30 -16.23 21.55
CA LEU A 489 12.10 -16.49 20.74
C LEU A 489 11.33 -17.75 21.16
N ALA A 490 12.03 -18.83 21.51
CA ALA A 490 11.39 -20.07 21.92
C ALA A 490 10.62 -19.93 23.25
N ASP A 491 11.23 -19.23 24.22
CA ASP A 491 10.62 -18.99 25.53
C ASP A 491 9.43 -18.01 25.43
N GLU A 492 9.54 -17.02 24.54
CA GLU A 492 8.45 -16.10 24.26
C GLU A 492 7.27 -16.83 23.63
N LEU A 493 7.53 -17.65 22.60
CA LEU A 493 6.49 -18.48 21.98
C LEU A 493 5.78 -19.36 23.02
N GLN A 494 6.54 -20.00 23.94
CA GLN A 494 5.92 -20.82 24.99
C GLN A 494 5.06 -20.00 25.95
N ARG A 495 5.52 -18.80 26.31
CA ARG A 495 4.73 -17.87 27.15
C ARG A 495 3.45 -17.46 26.47
N ASP A 496 3.53 -17.07 25.20
CA ASP A 496 2.37 -16.61 24.44
C ASP A 496 1.37 -17.76 24.18
N VAL A 497 1.84 -19.00 23.96
CA VAL A 497 0.96 -20.17 23.89
C VAL A 497 0.24 -20.41 25.22
N ARG A 498 0.91 -20.31 26.36
CA ARG A 498 0.28 -20.39 27.69
C ARG A 498 -0.72 -19.24 27.93
N GLN A 499 -0.41 -18.05 27.41
CA GLN A 499 -1.34 -16.91 27.44
C GLN A 499 -2.63 -17.23 26.66
N LEU A 500 -2.50 -17.86 25.49
CA LEU A 500 -3.67 -18.34 24.72
C LEU A 500 -4.51 -19.34 25.52
N GLU A 501 -3.87 -20.20 26.33
CA GLU A 501 -4.59 -21.13 27.22
C GLU A 501 -5.39 -20.42 28.30
N THR A 502 -4.86 -19.34 28.87
CA THR A 502 -5.56 -18.52 29.88
C THR A 502 -6.66 -17.66 29.26
N ASP A 503 -6.51 -17.25 28.00
CA ASP A 503 -7.46 -16.39 27.29
C ASP A 503 -8.54 -17.17 26.49
N GLN A 504 -8.67 -18.49 26.68
CA GLN A 504 -9.56 -19.37 25.92
C GLN A 504 -11.00 -18.84 25.78
N ARG A 505 -11.57 -18.35 26.87
CA ARG A 505 -12.94 -17.81 26.84
C ARG A 505 -13.07 -16.62 25.88
N ARG A 506 -12.08 -15.72 25.88
CA ARG A 506 -12.06 -14.55 25.01
C ARG A 506 -11.88 -14.95 23.56
N ILE A 507 -11.01 -15.94 23.31
CA ILE A 507 -10.74 -16.47 21.95
C ILE A 507 -11.96 -17.19 21.39
N GLN A 508 -12.62 -18.04 22.20
CA GLN A 508 -13.85 -18.71 21.77
C GLN A 508 -14.99 -17.72 21.51
N LEU A 509 -15.13 -16.68 22.34
CA LEU A 509 -16.09 -15.61 22.11
C LEU A 509 -15.79 -14.88 20.80
N GLN A 510 -14.51 -14.53 20.56
CA GLN A 510 -14.10 -13.87 19.32
C GLN A 510 -14.42 -14.72 18.08
N ALA A 511 -14.05 -16.01 18.09
CA ALA A 511 -14.36 -16.96 17.01
C ALA A 511 -15.89 -17.15 16.83
N PHE A 512 -16.64 -17.17 17.92
CA PHE A 512 -18.09 -17.22 17.87
C PHE A 512 -18.67 -15.98 17.19
N LEU A 513 -18.22 -14.79 17.54
CA LEU A 513 -18.65 -13.53 16.92
C LEU A 513 -18.24 -13.44 15.44
N GLU A 514 -17.03 -13.91 15.09
CA GLU A 514 -16.54 -13.99 13.69
C GLU A 514 -17.38 -14.95 12.83
N SER A 515 -18.04 -15.93 13.43
CA SER A 515 -18.92 -16.85 12.70
C SER A 515 -20.28 -16.25 12.33
N HIS A 516 -20.64 -15.09 12.91
CA HIS A 516 -21.92 -14.41 12.72
C HIS A 516 -21.76 -13.21 11.79
N PHE A 517 -22.14 -13.38 10.53
CA PHE A 517 -22.04 -12.38 9.48
C PHE A 517 -23.23 -11.42 9.51
N ILE A 518 -22.99 -10.13 9.22
CA ILE A 518 -24.02 -9.07 9.22
C ILE A 518 -25.01 -9.26 8.07
N ASP A 519 -24.56 -9.77 6.93
CA ASP A 519 -25.38 -10.02 5.74
C ASP A 519 -26.31 -11.25 5.90
N ALA A 520 -25.95 -12.22 6.75
CA ALA A 520 -26.72 -13.43 6.99
C ALA A 520 -27.97 -13.21 7.87
N VAL A 521 -28.14 -12.03 8.49
CA VAL A 521 -29.21 -11.78 9.47
C VAL A 521 -29.92 -10.46 9.14
N GLN A 522 -31.24 -10.43 9.32
CA GLN A 522 -31.99 -9.16 9.27
C GLN A 522 -31.86 -8.43 10.61
N ILE A 523 -31.08 -7.33 10.62
CA ILE A 523 -30.94 -6.45 11.79
C ILE A 523 -31.91 -5.27 11.59
N PRO A 524 -32.82 -5.01 12.56
CA PRO A 524 -33.79 -3.92 12.44
C PRO A 524 -33.11 -2.57 12.19
N GLY A 525 -33.56 -1.84 11.18
CA GLY A 525 -33.03 -0.51 10.83
C GLY A 525 -31.73 -0.52 10.03
N ILE A 526 -31.17 -1.70 9.67
CA ILE A 526 -30.00 -1.85 8.80
C ILE A 526 -30.47 -2.29 7.41
N LEU A 527 -30.29 -1.42 6.43
CA LEU A 527 -30.65 -1.65 5.03
C LEU A 527 -29.50 -2.36 4.29
N THR A 528 -29.78 -2.87 3.09
CA THR A 528 -28.75 -3.46 2.22
C THR A 528 -27.64 -2.44 1.88
N THR A 529 -27.99 -1.18 1.67
CA THR A 529 -27.04 -0.08 1.43
C THR A 529 -26.11 0.15 2.62
N ASP A 530 -26.63 0.02 3.83
CA ASP A 530 -25.85 0.15 5.07
C ASP A 530 -24.83 -1.00 5.22
N ARG A 531 -25.24 -2.22 4.85
CA ARG A 531 -24.35 -3.40 4.87
C ARG A 531 -23.17 -3.22 3.92
N MET A 532 -23.40 -2.76 2.69
CA MET A 532 -22.33 -2.49 1.73
C MET A 532 -21.37 -1.39 2.23
N ALA A 533 -21.89 -0.36 2.92
CA ALA A 533 -21.05 0.64 3.55
C ALA A 533 -20.18 0.02 4.67
N LEU A 534 -20.75 -0.83 5.52
CA LEU A 534 -20.03 -1.55 6.58
C LEU A 534 -18.93 -2.44 6.00
N GLU A 535 -19.26 -3.28 5.02
CA GLU A 535 -18.31 -4.18 4.33
C GLU A 535 -17.16 -3.37 3.69
N SER A 536 -17.47 -2.22 3.07
CA SER A 536 -16.46 -1.34 2.48
C SER A 536 -15.51 -0.72 3.51
N TYR A 537 -15.85 -0.79 4.80
CA TYR A 537 -14.98 -0.41 5.92
C TYR A 537 -14.39 -1.64 6.64
N GLY A 538 -14.64 -2.85 6.15
CA GLY A 538 -14.12 -4.11 6.70
C GLY A 538 -14.90 -4.58 7.92
N ILE A 539 -16.16 -4.18 8.06
CA ILE A 539 -17.06 -4.62 9.12
C ILE A 539 -18.00 -5.67 8.52
N GLU A 540 -17.64 -6.96 8.63
CA GLU A 540 -18.34 -8.09 8.00
C GLU A 540 -19.08 -8.95 9.04
N THR A 541 -18.55 -9.04 10.26
CA THR A 541 -19.02 -9.96 11.31
C THR A 541 -19.38 -9.22 12.60
N ALA A 542 -20.02 -9.92 13.52
CA ALA A 542 -20.29 -9.38 14.85
C ALA A 542 -19.00 -9.02 15.63
N ALA A 543 -17.89 -9.66 15.33
CA ALA A 543 -16.59 -9.36 15.92
C ALA A 543 -16.10 -7.95 15.54
N ASP A 544 -16.38 -7.50 14.32
CA ASP A 544 -15.94 -6.21 13.78
C ASP A 544 -16.81 -5.04 14.28
N VAL A 545 -18.01 -5.33 14.80
CA VAL A 545 -18.98 -4.33 15.27
C VAL A 545 -18.51 -3.73 16.59
N THR A 546 -17.72 -2.66 16.55
CA THR A 546 -17.32 -1.87 17.71
C THR A 546 -17.75 -0.41 17.55
N ALA A 547 -17.92 0.29 18.66
CA ALA A 547 -18.31 1.71 18.61
C ALA A 547 -17.29 2.57 17.85
N GLU A 548 -15.99 2.24 17.95
CA GLU A 548 -14.90 2.93 17.24
C GLU A 548 -14.95 2.65 15.75
N ALA A 549 -15.12 1.39 15.35
CA ALA A 549 -15.18 1.00 13.94
C ALA A 549 -16.41 1.62 13.24
N LEU A 550 -17.55 1.66 13.93
CA LEU A 550 -18.78 2.24 13.38
C LEU A 550 -18.73 3.76 13.22
N LYS A 551 -17.97 4.49 14.06
CA LYS A 551 -17.86 5.97 13.99
C LYS A 551 -17.26 6.47 12.68
N VAL A 552 -16.41 5.68 12.03
CA VAL A 552 -15.72 6.09 10.79
C VAL A 552 -16.53 5.77 9.54
N VAL A 553 -17.60 4.99 9.66
CA VAL A 553 -18.47 4.61 8.54
C VAL A 553 -19.43 5.74 8.19
N PRO A 554 -19.48 6.21 6.93
CA PRO A 554 -20.42 7.24 6.51
C PRO A 554 -21.88 6.81 6.77
N GLY A 555 -22.71 7.75 7.23
CA GLY A 555 -24.12 7.49 7.56
C GLY A 555 -24.37 6.90 8.96
N PHE A 556 -23.31 6.59 9.73
CA PHE A 556 -23.42 6.08 11.10
C PHE A 556 -23.09 7.14 12.19
N GLY A 557 -22.59 8.32 11.80
CA GLY A 557 -22.19 9.39 12.72
C GLY A 557 -23.26 10.45 13.04
N GLN A 558 -24.42 10.48 12.37
CA GLN A 558 -25.47 11.50 12.54
C GLN A 558 -26.71 10.95 13.26
N ARG A 559 -27.72 11.80 13.50
CA ARG A 559 -28.90 11.51 14.34
C ARG A 559 -29.63 10.20 14.00
N LEU A 560 -29.76 9.85 12.71
CA LEU A 560 -30.27 8.54 12.24
C LEU A 560 -29.20 7.44 12.39
N GLY A 561 -27.93 7.78 12.31
CA GLY A 561 -26.81 6.86 12.50
C GLY A 561 -26.73 6.30 13.91
N HIS A 562 -27.10 7.07 14.94
CA HIS A 562 -27.12 6.56 16.33
C HIS A 562 -28.07 5.37 16.52
N GLN A 563 -29.22 5.33 15.84
CA GLN A 563 -30.13 4.20 15.90
C GLN A 563 -29.54 2.96 15.25
N ARG A 564 -28.85 3.12 14.10
CA ARG A 564 -28.15 2.04 13.39
C ARG A 564 -26.98 1.49 14.21
N VAL A 565 -26.17 2.39 14.78
CA VAL A 565 -25.09 2.00 15.71
C VAL A 565 -25.63 1.24 16.89
N ALA A 566 -26.69 1.75 17.52
CA ALA A 566 -27.33 1.08 18.66
C ALA A 566 -27.88 -0.31 18.29
N ALA A 567 -28.51 -0.45 17.12
CA ALA A 567 -29.03 -1.74 16.64
C ALA A 567 -27.91 -2.77 16.41
N LEU A 568 -26.79 -2.37 15.79
CA LEU A 568 -25.64 -3.25 15.58
C LEU A 568 -24.96 -3.65 16.90
N LEU A 569 -24.76 -2.70 17.81
CA LEU A 569 -24.19 -2.99 19.13
C LEU A 569 -25.11 -3.90 19.96
N ALA A 570 -26.42 -3.65 19.92
CA ALA A 570 -27.41 -4.51 20.59
C ALA A 570 -27.42 -5.93 19.99
N TRP A 571 -27.31 -6.06 18.67
CA TRP A 571 -27.18 -7.37 18.01
C TRP A 571 -25.93 -8.11 18.47
N ARG A 572 -24.75 -7.44 18.48
CA ARG A 572 -23.52 -8.02 19.03
C ARG A 572 -23.70 -8.44 20.49
N GLN A 573 -24.22 -7.56 21.33
CA GLN A 573 -24.44 -7.85 22.74
C GLN A 573 -25.38 -9.04 22.95
N ALA A 574 -26.43 -9.18 22.15
CA ALA A 574 -27.31 -10.35 22.19
C ALA A 574 -26.57 -11.64 21.84
N LEU A 575 -25.63 -11.60 20.90
CA LEU A 575 -24.75 -12.75 20.57
C LEU A 575 -23.81 -13.05 21.74
N GLU A 576 -23.17 -12.05 22.34
CA GLU A 576 -22.29 -12.21 23.51
C GLU A 576 -23.04 -12.89 24.70
N GLN A 577 -24.32 -12.54 24.94
CA GLN A 577 -25.16 -13.17 25.96
C GLN A 577 -25.54 -14.63 25.60
N ARG A 578 -25.66 -14.95 24.33
CA ARG A 578 -25.94 -16.31 23.84
C ARG A 578 -24.69 -17.20 23.83
N PHE A 579 -23.52 -16.64 23.86
CA PHE A 579 -22.27 -17.39 23.87
C PHE A 579 -22.16 -18.28 25.11
N ARG A 580 -21.76 -19.54 24.90
CA ARG A 580 -21.47 -20.49 25.95
C ARG A 580 -20.02 -20.95 25.81
N TYR A 581 -19.22 -20.64 26.82
CA TYR A 581 -17.85 -21.11 26.90
C TYR A 581 -17.80 -22.63 27.08
N ASP A 582 -17.06 -23.31 26.23
CA ASP A 582 -16.82 -24.75 26.33
C ASP A 582 -15.33 -25.01 26.72
N PRO A 583 -15.07 -25.36 27.98
CA PRO A 583 -13.69 -25.64 28.41
C PRO A 583 -13.09 -26.91 27.76
N ARG A 584 -13.91 -27.79 27.15
CA ARG A 584 -13.43 -29.02 26.50
C ARG A 584 -12.85 -28.76 25.11
N GLN A 585 -13.15 -27.64 24.51
CA GLN A 585 -12.75 -27.32 23.13
C GLN A 585 -11.25 -27.05 22.98
N GLY A 586 -10.54 -26.85 24.12
CA GLY A 586 -9.12 -26.53 24.09
C GLY A 586 -8.80 -25.20 23.42
N VAL A 587 -7.53 -24.90 23.26
CA VAL A 587 -7.08 -23.73 22.49
C VAL A 587 -7.32 -24.00 21.01
N ASP A 588 -7.88 -23.02 20.29
CA ASP A 588 -8.06 -23.12 18.85
C ASP A 588 -6.73 -23.47 18.16
N PRO A 589 -6.62 -24.66 17.51
CA PRO A 589 -5.41 -25.07 16.82
C PRO A 589 -4.94 -24.07 15.78
N ALA A 590 -5.87 -23.35 15.14
CA ALA A 590 -5.56 -22.31 14.16
C ALA A 590 -4.92 -21.07 14.80
N ALA A 591 -5.32 -20.70 16.03
CA ALA A 591 -4.69 -19.61 16.76
C ALA A 591 -3.24 -19.96 17.16
N VAL A 592 -3.01 -21.18 17.64
CA VAL A 592 -1.67 -21.68 17.96
C VAL A 592 -0.80 -21.76 16.70
N ALA A 593 -1.36 -22.23 15.58
CA ALA A 593 -0.66 -22.30 14.30
C ALA A 593 -0.26 -20.92 13.80
N ARG A 594 -1.16 -19.92 13.86
CA ARG A 594 -0.85 -18.53 13.52
C ARG A 594 0.29 -17.97 14.36
N LEU A 595 0.26 -18.19 15.66
CA LEU A 595 1.30 -17.72 16.57
C LEU A 595 2.66 -18.37 16.26
N ARG A 596 2.71 -19.69 16.13
CA ARG A 596 3.92 -20.43 15.74
C ARG A 596 4.48 -19.92 14.41
N GLN A 597 3.62 -19.64 13.45
CA GLN A 597 4.02 -19.09 12.16
C GLN A 597 4.68 -17.71 12.30
N GLN A 598 4.11 -16.81 13.09
CA GLN A 598 4.69 -15.48 13.33
C GLN A 598 6.11 -15.60 13.89
N TYR A 599 6.29 -16.48 14.89
CA TYR A 599 7.59 -16.73 15.50
C TYR A 599 8.58 -17.40 14.53
N ALA A 600 8.13 -18.33 13.69
CA ALA A 600 8.96 -18.95 12.64
C ALA A 600 9.42 -17.94 11.58
N GLN A 601 8.54 -17.02 11.18
CA GLN A 601 8.89 -15.94 10.25
C GLN A 601 9.91 -14.98 10.86
N GLU A 602 9.71 -14.58 12.11
CA GLU A 602 10.65 -13.71 12.83
C GLU A 602 11.99 -14.39 13.00
N ARG A 603 12.01 -15.68 13.39
CA ARG A 603 13.22 -16.48 13.46
C ARG A 603 13.98 -16.50 12.14
N SER A 604 13.31 -16.84 11.04
CA SER A 604 13.93 -16.87 9.71
C SER A 604 14.44 -15.49 9.25
N ARG A 605 13.79 -14.40 9.67
CA ARG A 605 14.27 -13.04 9.42
C ARG A 605 15.58 -12.78 10.15
N ILE A 606 15.61 -13.07 11.46
CA ILE A 606 16.79 -12.88 12.31
C ILE A 606 17.95 -13.71 11.81
N GLU A 607 17.73 -14.99 11.48
CA GLU A 607 18.76 -15.90 10.98
C GLU A 607 19.39 -15.39 9.67
N ARG A 608 18.60 -14.86 8.75
CA ARG A 608 19.13 -14.24 7.50
C ARG A 608 19.98 -13.01 7.78
N GLU A 609 19.54 -12.14 8.68
CA GLU A 609 20.30 -10.94 9.07
C GLU A 609 21.61 -11.31 9.78
N LEU A 610 21.60 -12.34 10.62
CA LEU A 610 22.81 -12.84 11.28
C LEU A 610 23.77 -13.48 10.28
N LEU A 611 23.29 -14.27 9.31
CA LEU A 611 24.12 -14.86 8.25
C LEU A 611 24.79 -13.80 7.36
N ALA A 612 24.13 -12.68 7.10
CA ALA A 612 24.69 -11.56 6.34
C ALA A 612 25.70 -10.74 7.17
N GLY A 613 25.62 -10.84 8.50
CA GLY A 613 26.38 -10.04 9.46
C GLY A 613 27.90 -10.02 9.23
N PRO A 614 28.59 -11.16 9.05
CA PRO A 614 30.03 -11.19 8.80
C PRO A 614 30.45 -10.40 7.58
N ASP A 615 29.76 -10.58 6.45
CA ASP A 615 30.08 -9.90 5.20
C ASP A 615 29.82 -8.39 5.29
N GLU A 616 28.76 -7.98 5.98
CA GLU A 616 28.45 -6.57 6.20
C GLU A 616 29.50 -5.90 7.12
N LEU A 617 29.87 -6.55 8.22
CA LEU A 617 30.92 -6.03 9.11
C LEU A 617 32.27 -5.94 8.40
N ALA A 618 32.63 -6.92 7.58
CA ALA A 618 33.84 -6.90 6.77
C ALA A 618 33.83 -5.73 5.76
N LYS A 619 32.70 -5.48 5.10
CA LYS A 619 32.53 -4.33 4.20
C LYS A 619 32.66 -3.00 4.95
N ILE A 620 31.96 -2.85 6.08
CA ILE A 620 32.04 -1.63 6.92
C ILE A 620 33.46 -1.40 7.36
N ARG A 621 34.16 -2.43 7.87
CA ARG A 621 35.58 -2.34 8.26
C ARG A 621 36.47 -1.88 7.12
N THR A 622 36.34 -2.49 5.96
CA THR A 622 37.13 -2.15 4.78
C THR A 622 36.89 -0.70 4.35
N GLU A 623 35.65 -0.25 4.36
CA GLU A 623 35.31 1.13 4.01
C GLU A 623 35.86 2.13 5.04
N VAL A 624 35.74 1.84 6.34
CA VAL A 624 36.31 2.70 7.39
C VAL A 624 37.84 2.82 7.22
N LEU A 625 38.56 1.71 7.01
CA LEU A 625 40.01 1.73 6.81
C LEU A 625 40.42 2.50 5.54
N LYS A 626 39.67 2.34 4.45
CA LYS A 626 39.87 3.08 3.21
C LYS A 626 39.68 4.59 3.42
N GLN A 627 38.58 4.98 4.08
CA GLN A 627 38.30 6.37 4.42
C GLN A 627 39.36 6.97 5.33
N ARG A 628 39.86 6.20 6.33
CA ARG A 628 41.00 6.62 7.17
C ARG A 628 42.23 6.96 6.32
N ALA A 629 42.61 6.04 5.45
CA ALA A 629 43.78 6.24 4.62
C ALA A 629 43.67 7.50 3.74
N GLN A 630 42.51 7.69 3.11
CA GLN A 630 42.25 8.84 2.24
C GLN A 630 42.24 10.17 3.02
N ILE A 631 41.48 10.21 4.13
CA ILE A 631 41.35 11.43 4.94
C ILE A 631 42.67 11.77 5.63
N ASN A 632 43.43 10.77 6.09
CA ASN A 632 44.74 10.97 6.72
C ASN A 632 45.70 11.70 5.79
N VAL A 633 45.84 11.27 4.55
CA VAL A 633 46.68 11.92 3.56
C VAL A 633 46.21 13.36 3.30
N ALA A 634 44.89 13.55 3.17
CA ALA A 634 44.33 14.89 2.97
C ALA A 634 44.55 15.81 4.19
N LEU A 635 44.39 15.30 5.42
CA LEU A 635 44.63 16.03 6.66
C LEU A 635 46.09 16.51 6.78
N ILE A 636 47.05 15.61 6.51
CA ILE A 636 48.49 15.95 6.53
C ILE A 636 48.77 17.04 5.53
N HIS A 637 48.30 16.86 4.29
CA HIS A 637 48.54 17.85 3.22
C HIS A 637 47.91 19.22 3.56
N GLN A 638 46.68 19.21 4.06
CA GLN A 638 45.95 20.44 4.37
C GLN A 638 46.51 21.16 5.61
N ALA A 639 46.96 20.40 6.63
CA ALA A 639 47.63 20.98 7.78
C ALA A 639 48.96 21.64 7.39
N MET A 640 49.70 21.06 6.43
CA MET A 640 50.90 21.73 5.87
C MET A 640 50.54 23.01 5.13
N ARG A 641 49.47 23.05 4.36
CA ARG A 641 48.99 24.26 3.67
C ARG A 641 48.57 25.34 4.67
N GLU A 642 47.83 24.97 5.74
CA GLU A 642 47.50 25.94 6.80
C GLU A 642 48.75 26.50 7.47
N ALA A 643 49.69 25.61 7.85
CA ALA A 643 50.92 26.03 8.50
C ALA A 643 51.79 26.92 7.57
N GLN A 644 51.87 26.63 6.27
CA GLN A 644 52.52 27.48 5.28
C GLN A 644 51.82 28.84 5.18
N ALA A 645 50.49 28.86 5.03
CA ALA A 645 49.73 30.11 4.96
C ALA A 645 49.87 30.96 6.23
N GLN A 646 49.98 30.31 7.39
CA GLN A 646 50.25 30.99 8.67
C GLN A 646 51.67 31.57 8.71
N ALA A 647 52.67 30.81 8.26
CA ALA A 647 54.04 31.28 8.17
C ALA A 647 54.15 32.47 7.19
N ASP A 648 53.49 32.40 6.05
CA ASP A 648 53.47 33.44 5.04
C ASP A 648 52.89 34.78 5.53
N LEU A 649 51.96 34.74 6.48
CA LEU A 649 51.43 35.93 7.14
C LEU A 649 52.42 36.54 8.15
N ARG A 650 53.28 35.73 8.81
CA ARG A 650 54.26 36.21 9.80
C ARG A 650 55.37 37.05 9.19
N VAL A 651 55.49 37.07 7.86
CA VAL A 651 56.43 37.96 7.15
C VAL A 651 56.04 39.43 7.32
N PHE A 652 54.80 39.72 7.66
CA PHE A 652 54.34 41.10 7.88
C PHE A 652 54.37 41.47 9.37
N PRO A 653 54.76 42.73 9.71
CA PRO A 653 54.84 43.20 11.09
C PRO A 653 53.45 43.10 11.79
N PRO A 654 53.41 42.75 13.10
CA PRO A 654 52.17 42.61 13.85
C PRO A 654 51.36 43.91 13.98
N ALA A 655 51.99 45.10 13.83
CA ALA A 655 51.32 46.39 13.87
C ALA A 655 50.26 46.55 12.75
N LEU A 656 50.48 45.91 11.59
CA LEU A 656 49.49 45.89 10.51
C LEU A 656 48.26 45.00 10.81
N ASP A 657 48.38 44.11 11.76
CA ASP A 657 47.32 43.16 12.16
C ASP A 657 46.36 43.77 13.22
N ALA A 658 46.88 44.61 14.11
CA ALA A 658 46.13 45.21 15.23
C ALA A 658 45.14 46.31 14.77
N LEU A 659 45.52 47.11 13.75
CA LEU A 659 44.67 48.18 13.21
C LEU A 659 43.43 47.68 12.46
N TRP A 660 43.39 46.40 12.08
CA TRP A 660 42.28 45.80 11.32
C TRP A 660 41.30 44.98 12.14
N ARG A 661 41.69 44.48 13.31
CA ARG A 661 40.76 43.80 14.21
C ARG A 661 39.65 44.70 14.76
N ARG A 662 39.94 46.05 14.83
CA ARG A 662 38.97 47.06 15.35
C ARG A 662 37.87 47.49 14.37
N ARG A 663 37.90 47.08 13.09
CA ARG A 663 36.87 47.48 12.09
C ARG A 663 35.83 46.39 11.74
N ARG A 664 35.82 45.27 12.45
CA ARG A 664 34.81 44.21 12.31
C ARG A 664 34.35 43.63 13.68
N GLY A 665 34.21 44.46 14.68
CA GLY A 665 33.44 44.22 15.90
C GLY A 665 32.12 44.95 15.80
#